data_fc16ddca3d90d62c7bfe328156cd360a
#
_entry.id   fc16ddca3d90d62c7bfe328156cd360a
#
_cell.length_a   1.000
_cell.length_b   1.000
_cell.length_c   1.000
_cell.angle_alpha   90.00
_cell.angle_beta   90.00
_cell.angle_gamma   90.00
#
_symmetry.space_group_name_H-M   'P 1'
#
loop_
_entity.id
_entity.type
_entity.pdbx_description
1 polymer ?
#
loop_
_entity_poly.entity_id
_entity_poly.type
_entity_poly.pdbx_seq_one_letter_code
_entity_poly.pdbx_strand_id
1 'polypeptide(L)'
;MLAKITSLLCFCASVAQAAIPSPTTVGSDLWMLFQNDLDWPTTAEHDSSILLGAQTHTEALSACGKLNEALAPTNGTFFHSDIQNILAYVALETGASPSQKYWIGGGSTTADSQSCPSVSKSGLSSTACADKLPVLCANSAPNRISNQTDLSPTWQVQVKSGNLAVTGTRDHLSFRFLGIPYADEPARWTHSSLYTGSPTISALTFGSPCAQVAGYGLEDCLFLNIFTPFLPGPSSSSNKLKPVMFWIHGGAFTGGEGSDAIYDGGNLASRGDVVVVTINYRLGALGFLALGDGVTNGNYGLADQITALKWVQTHISSFGGDPSRVTIFGQSAGAGSVRALLGSPPAFGLFAGAIAQSNLAGFAYASTYSEYFTIEQEVEVAAGAFVEEVGCGNGTATDVLECLRAAPWQTLQTAPDAPRYVVVDGKFIQRDRLSVDGKGPIATNAHVIFGWMAGDGADFAGSFPQSTTTQTLSIEGIPVASNLTTAILESGLFPRPSTGNETLDTFNVTARVATDGEFVCLDQATAHSASLHRVFKSMWTYQFDRSYGGYEPIPGICDPPITSTHPFGDPSLPYFQCHSGDLNFNFGNLGQANLPFRDEFDLPFEQVTADAWAAFARAYNPNPDAAFLAARGYSTTSAALREWGPWEDVTSPALCVFWRGQVMEAAGGLSKSSATSWGSRSIFTRIDFTIPGISIGHSIVTGSSPRKRKRSPLDVSL
;
A
#
# COMPACT_ATOMS: atom_id res chain seq x y z
N MET A 1 -13.35 41.56 69.57
CA MET A 1 -13.22 40.25 68.95
C MET A 1 -12.57 40.45 67.60
N LEU A 2 -11.25 40.23 67.50
CA LEU A 2 -10.50 40.35 66.23
C LEU A 2 -10.58 39.01 65.52
N ALA A 3 -11.13 38.99 64.29
CA ALA A 3 -11.07 37.83 63.42
C ALA A 3 -9.76 37.91 62.58
N LYS A 4 -8.87 36.95 62.74
CA LYS A 4 -7.67 36.75 61.91
C LYS A 4 -8.11 36.15 60.56
N ILE A 5 -7.91 36.86 59.48
CA ILE A 5 -8.01 36.34 58.11
C ILE A 5 -6.62 35.80 57.76
N THR A 6 -6.52 34.49 57.69
CA THR A 6 -5.33 33.79 57.19
C THR A 6 -5.46 33.65 55.67
N SER A 7 -4.66 34.44 54.94
CA SER A 7 -4.56 34.34 53.44
C SER A 7 -3.80 33.06 53.09
N LEU A 8 -4.49 32.13 52.51
CA LEU A 8 -3.89 30.91 51.92
C LEU A 8 -3.37 31.25 50.51
N LEU A 9 -2.06 31.49 50.40
CA LEU A 9 -1.40 31.64 49.10
C LEU A 9 -1.33 30.26 48.45
N CYS A 10 -2.22 30.02 47.47
CA CYS A 10 -2.14 28.87 46.57
C CYS A 10 -0.97 29.12 45.61
N PHE A 11 0.18 28.46 45.84
CA PHE A 11 1.24 28.37 44.86
C PHE A 11 0.78 27.40 43.78
N CYS A 12 0.22 27.92 42.68
CA CYS A 12 0.13 27.17 41.42
C CYS A 12 1.56 27.04 40.89
N ALA A 13 2.22 25.94 41.23
CA ALA A 13 3.39 25.52 40.50
C ALA A 13 2.92 25.20 39.06
N SER A 14 3.14 26.13 38.13
CA SER A 14 3.06 25.85 36.70
C SER A 14 4.17 24.78 36.43
N VAL A 15 3.76 23.55 36.33
CA VAL A 15 4.62 22.50 35.76
C VAL A 15 4.85 22.96 34.32
N ALA A 16 6.03 23.51 34.05
CA ALA A 16 6.45 23.81 32.69
C ALA A 16 6.46 22.47 31.96
N GLN A 17 5.47 22.26 31.10
CA GLN A 17 5.41 21.09 30.24
C GLN A 17 6.66 21.12 29.36
N ALA A 18 7.50 20.10 29.46
CA ALA A 18 8.71 20.01 28.63
C ALA A 18 8.31 20.15 27.16
N ALA A 19 9.03 20.95 26.40
CA ALA A 19 8.76 21.12 24.99
C ALA A 19 8.89 19.77 24.26
N ILE A 20 7.92 19.45 23.40
CA ILE A 20 7.94 18.20 22.61
C ILE A 20 9.24 18.16 21.80
N PRO A 21 9.99 17.04 21.82
CA PRO A 21 11.22 16.89 21.06
C PRO A 21 10.99 17.09 19.55
N SER A 22 11.99 17.68 18.90
CA SER A 22 11.99 17.84 17.44
C SER A 22 13.44 17.78 16.93
N PRO A 23 13.67 17.48 15.64
CA PRO A 23 15.02 17.58 15.06
C PRO A 23 15.68 18.94 15.36
N THR A 24 14.91 20.02 15.34
CA THR A 24 15.39 21.39 15.64
C THR A 24 15.79 21.55 17.11
N THR A 25 15.00 21.06 18.08
CA THR A 25 15.31 21.19 19.50
C THR A 25 16.46 20.29 19.93
N VAL A 26 16.60 19.12 19.29
CA VAL A 26 17.75 18.21 19.46
C VAL A 26 18.98 18.79 18.79
N GLY A 27 18.80 19.50 17.68
CA GLY A 27 19.90 20.12 16.87
C GLY A 27 20.54 19.13 15.90
N SER A 28 19.82 18.08 15.50
CA SER A 28 20.31 17.01 14.65
C SER A 28 19.23 16.37 13.82
N ASP A 29 19.60 15.67 12.75
CA ASP A 29 18.75 14.62 12.16
C ASP A 29 18.42 13.59 13.24
N LEU A 30 17.24 12.98 13.14
CA LEU A 30 16.84 11.81 13.93
C LEU A 30 16.67 10.64 12.96
N TRP A 31 17.60 9.68 13.02
CA TRP A 31 17.52 8.50 12.15
C TRP A 31 17.33 7.25 12.99
N MET A 32 16.14 6.67 12.90
CA MET A 32 15.81 5.44 13.60
C MET A 32 16.47 4.26 12.89
N LEU A 33 17.19 3.47 13.64
CA LEU A 33 17.95 2.32 13.18
C LEU A 33 17.49 1.09 13.95
N PHE A 34 16.96 0.13 13.21
CA PHE A 34 16.48 -1.13 13.75
C PHE A 34 16.82 -2.27 12.79
N GLN A 35 17.27 -3.41 13.35
CA GLN A 35 17.50 -4.63 12.60
C GLN A 35 16.17 -5.36 12.43
N ASN A 36 15.38 -4.95 11.44
CA ASN A 36 14.05 -5.49 11.20
C ASN A 36 14.13 -6.73 10.29
N ASP A 37 14.10 -7.91 10.90
CA ASP A 37 14.07 -9.18 10.18
C ASP A 37 12.65 -9.72 9.94
N LEU A 38 11.62 -8.99 10.40
CA LEU A 38 10.19 -9.36 10.36
C LEU A 38 9.84 -10.60 11.19
N ASP A 39 10.79 -11.18 11.91
CA ASP A 39 10.52 -12.29 12.83
C ASP A 39 9.91 -11.77 14.14
N TRP A 40 8.62 -11.54 14.13
CA TRP A 40 7.89 -10.91 15.22
C TRP A 40 8.11 -11.57 16.61
N PRO A 41 8.19 -12.90 16.74
CA PRO A 41 8.52 -13.55 17.99
C PRO A 41 9.83 -13.07 18.64
N THR A 42 10.84 -12.72 17.84
CA THR A 42 12.15 -12.27 18.30
C THR A 42 12.33 -10.76 18.27
N THR A 43 11.39 -10.03 17.66
CA THR A 43 11.49 -8.56 17.46
C THR A 43 11.80 -7.79 18.77
N ALA A 44 11.26 -8.21 19.92
CA ALA A 44 11.49 -7.56 21.20
C ALA A 44 12.92 -7.77 21.75
N GLU A 45 13.69 -8.69 21.20
CA GLU A 45 15.07 -8.97 21.57
C GLU A 45 16.09 -8.14 20.79
N HIS A 46 15.66 -7.47 19.71
CA HIS A 46 16.46 -6.54 18.93
C HIS A 46 16.36 -5.12 19.49
N ASP A 47 17.50 -4.45 19.62
CA ASP A 47 17.56 -3.07 20.12
C ASP A 47 17.30 -2.06 18.99
N SER A 48 16.40 -1.11 19.23
CA SER A 48 16.22 0.06 18.36
C SER A 48 17.06 1.24 18.87
N SER A 49 17.61 2.01 17.94
CA SER A 49 18.47 3.16 18.24
C SER A 49 18.10 4.37 17.38
N ILE A 50 18.36 5.57 17.92
CA ILE A 50 18.23 6.82 17.16
C ILE A 50 19.62 7.41 16.95
N LEU A 51 20.06 7.47 15.70
CA LEU A 51 21.34 8.08 15.32
C LEU A 51 21.22 9.60 15.22
N LEU A 52 22.14 10.29 15.90
CA LEU A 52 22.29 11.74 15.84
C LEU A 52 23.65 12.11 15.22
N GLY A 53 23.77 13.37 14.81
CA GLY A 53 25.02 13.95 14.30
C GLY A 53 26.14 13.98 15.34
N ALA A 54 27.35 14.34 14.89
CA ALA A 54 28.56 14.34 15.71
C ALA A 54 28.53 15.40 16.83
N GLN A 55 28.76 14.96 18.07
CA GLN A 55 28.76 15.76 19.30
C GLN A 55 29.83 15.24 20.26
N THR A 56 30.22 16.03 21.27
CA THR A 56 31.00 15.55 22.40
C THR A 56 30.15 14.60 23.25
N HIS A 57 30.77 13.77 24.08
CA HIS A 57 30.02 12.82 24.91
C HIS A 57 29.00 13.50 25.86
N THR A 58 29.37 14.65 26.45
CA THR A 58 28.47 15.42 27.32
C THR A 58 27.27 15.99 26.53
N GLU A 59 27.51 16.53 25.33
CA GLU A 59 26.45 16.98 24.45
C GLU A 59 25.54 15.82 24.02
N ALA A 60 26.11 14.65 23.77
CA ALA A 60 25.40 13.42 23.39
C ALA A 60 24.41 12.98 24.48
N LEU A 61 24.86 12.94 25.75
CA LEU A 61 23.98 12.64 26.88
C LEU A 61 22.81 13.61 26.98
N SER A 62 23.08 14.91 26.79
CA SER A 62 22.04 15.95 26.80
C SER A 62 21.07 15.78 25.61
N ALA A 63 21.58 15.44 24.41
CA ALA A 63 20.77 15.29 23.21
C ALA A 63 19.82 14.06 23.29
N CYS A 64 20.32 12.90 23.77
CA CYS A 64 19.49 11.73 24.06
C CYS A 64 18.43 12.05 25.13
N GLY A 65 18.84 12.77 26.22
CA GLY A 65 17.91 13.19 27.27
C GLY A 65 16.76 14.06 26.78
N LYS A 66 16.96 14.88 25.74
CA LYS A 66 15.85 15.63 25.10
C LYS A 66 14.82 14.72 24.42
N LEU A 67 15.22 13.52 24.02
CA LEU A 67 14.35 12.49 23.47
C LEU A 67 13.72 11.60 24.56
N ASN A 68 13.96 11.88 25.83
CA ASN A 68 13.66 11.01 26.97
C ASN A 68 14.39 9.66 26.89
N GLU A 69 15.59 9.65 26.31
CA GLU A 69 16.41 8.46 26.11
C GLU A 69 17.78 8.62 26.78
N ALA A 70 18.44 7.48 26.94
CA ALA A 70 19.86 7.41 27.27
C ALA A 70 20.69 7.13 26.00
N LEU A 71 22.02 7.06 26.13
CA LEU A 71 22.85 6.43 25.09
C LEU A 71 22.45 4.95 24.96
N ALA A 72 22.50 4.41 23.74
CA ALA A 72 22.07 3.05 23.46
C ALA A 72 22.84 2.02 24.33
N PRO A 73 22.14 1.03 24.92
CA PRO A 73 22.76 0.01 25.78
C PRO A 73 23.62 -0.95 24.92
N THR A 74 24.47 -1.76 25.64
CA THR A 74 25.37 -2.73 24.99
C THR A 74 25.12 -4.16 25.48
N ASN A 75 24.01 -4.41 26.15
CA ASN A 75 23.67 -5.69 26.81
C ASN A 75 22.46 -6.40 26.18
N GLY A 76 21.97 -5.94 25.01
CA GLY A 76 20.89 -6.62 24.31
C GLY A 76 21.31 -8.00 23.81
N THR A 77 20.35 -8.91 23.67
CA THR A 77 20.55 -10.29 23.19
C THR A 77 21.26 -10.35 21.85
N PHE A 78 20.80 -9.55 20.90
CA PHE A 78 21.35 -9.49 19.54
C PHE A 78 22.31 -8.31 19.31
N PHE A 79 22.74 -7.60 20.37
CA PHE A 79 23.53 -6.38 20.25
C PHE A 79 24.70 -6.50 19.27
N HIS A 80 25.48 -7.58 19.33
CA HIS A 80 26.69 -7.72 18.51
C HIS A 80 26.38 -7.89 17.01
N SER A 81 25.34 -8.63 16.65
CA SER A 81 24.92 -8.79 15.26
C SER A 81 24.26 -7.53 14.73
N ASP A 82 23.34 -6.97 15.50
CA ASP A 82 22.56 -5.81 15.13
C ASP A 82 23.44 -4.58 14.93
N ILE A 83 24.33 -4.30 15.87
CA ILE A 83 25.21 -3.14 15.77
C ILE A 83 26.16 -3.23 14.57
N GLN A 84 26.62 -4.43 14.20
CA GLN A 84 27.48 -4.62 13.02
C GLN A 84 26.71 -4.32 11.73
N ASN A 85 25.47 -4.83 11.61
CA ASN A 85 24.60 -4.58 10.45
C ASN A 85 24.17 -3.11 10.39
N ILE A 86 23.75 -2.53 11.52
CA ILE A 86 23.37 -1.11 11.62
C ILE A 86 24.54 -0.20 11.20
N LEU A 87 25.75 -0.43 11.73
CA LEU A 87 26.91 0.39 11.37
C LEU A 87 27.39 0.16 9.93
N ALA A 88 27.24 -1.07 9.40
CA ALA A 88 27.54 -1.33 8.00
C ALA A 88 26.55 -0.57 7.08
N TYR A 89 25.27 -0.57 7.45
CA TYR A 89 24.25 0.16 6.73
C TYR A 89 24.44 1.68 6.79
N VAL A 90 24.71 2.24 7.97
CA VAL A 90 25.04 3.67 8.12
C VAL A 90 26.25 4.05 7.27
N ALA A 91 27.29 3.18 7.24
CA ALA A 91 28.48 3.43 6.41
C ALA A 91 28.16 3.41 4.90
N LEU A 92 27.28 2.50 4.46
CA LEU A 92 26.80 2.43 3.07
C LEU A 92 26.09 3.74 2.67
N GLU A 93 25.14 4.18 3.49
CA GLU A 93 24.29 5.35 3.21
C GLU A 93 25.04 6.69 3.31
N THR A 94 26.02 6.78 4.21
CA THR A 94 26.72 8.04 4.48
C THR A 94 28.13 8.14 3.88
N GLY A 95 28.68 7.03 3.38
CA GLY A 95 30.06 6.93 2.98
C GLY A 95 31.05 7.00 4.15
N ALA A 96 30.57 6.76 5.38
CA ALA A 96 31.44 6.79 6.58
C ALA A 96 32.50 5.69 6.53
N SER A 97 33.70 6.00 7.09
CA SER A 97 34.77 5.01 7.20
C SER A 97 34.32 3.79 8.01
N PRO A 98 34.73 2.56 7.63
CA PRO A 98 34.52 1.38 8.46
C PRO A 98 35.07 1.49 9.91
N SER A 99 36.02 2.39 10.15
CA SER A 99 36.60 2.71 11.46
C SER A 99 35.86 3.83 12.19
N GLN A 100 34.77 4.40 11.61
CA GLN A 100 33.99 5.44 12.29
C GLN A 100 33.50 4.92 13.65
N LYS A 101 33.71 5.74 14.66
CA LYS A 101 33.23 5.48 16.03
C LYS A 101 31.97 6.26 16.31
N TYR A 102 31.16 5.74 17.20
CA TYR A 102 29.89 6.30 17.64
C TYR A 102 29.83 6.29 19.17
N TRP A 103 29.28 7.32 19.80
CA TRP A 103 28.97 7.31 21.22
C TRP A 103 27.88 6.28 21.53
N ILE A 104 28.12 5.51 22.60
CA ILE A 104 27.19 4.47 23.06
C ILE A 104 27.19 4.41 24.58
N GLY A 105 26.16 3.84 25.20
CA GLY A 105 26.10 3.59 26.62
C GLY A 105 26.95 2.39 27.06
N GLY A 106 27.04 2.16 28.38
CA GLY A 106 27.77 1.04 28.93
C GLY A 106 29.24 1.34 29.18
N GLY A 107 29.84 0.56 30.08
CA GLY A 107 31.20 0.75 30.58
C GLY A 107 31.25 1.54 31.89
N SER A 108 32.14 1.11 32.83
CA SER A 108 32.37 1.83 34.06
C SER A 108 33.18 3.10 33.78
N THR A 109 32.49 4.25 33.68
CA THR A 109 33.16 5.54 33.77
C THR A 109 33.56 5.73 35.24
N THR A 110 34.82 5.52 35.58
CA THR A 110 35.35 6.08 36.83
C THR A 110 35.31 7.61 36.70
N ALA A 111 34.93 8.30 37.76
CA ALA A 111 34.70 9.76 37.76
C ALA A 111 35.92 10.59 37.26
N ASP A 112 37.09 9.99 37.11
CA ASP A 112 38.32 10.60 36.64
C ASP A 112 38.72 10.25 35.17
N SER A 113 37.93 9.42 34.44
CA SER A 113 38.33 9.02 33.11
C SER A 113 37.95 10.09 32.04
N GLN A 114 38.96 10.65 31.38
CA GLN A 114 38.76 11.49 30.16
C GLN A 114 38.36 10.66 28.94
N SER A 115 38.04 9.38 29.14
CA SER A 115 37.74 8.40 28.08
C SER A 115 36.32 7.84 28.26
N CYS A 116 35.51 7.95 27.21
CA CYS A 116 34.11 7.60 27.20
C CYS A 116 33.84 6.40 26.27
N PRO A 117 32.78 5.60 26.55
CA PRO A 117 32.45 4.43 25.73
C PRO A 117 32.11 4.80 24.31
N SER A 118 32.65 4.06 23.36
CA SER A 118 32.35 4.18 21.94
C SER A 118 32.28 2.81 21.27
N VAL A 119 31.59 2.73 20.15
CA VAL A 119 31.47 1.53 19.31
C VAL A 119 31.86 1.84 17.87
N SER A 120 32.42 0.86 17.21
CA SER A 120 32.67 0.86 15.77
C SER A 120 32.32 -0.52 15.21
N LYS A 121 32.39 -0.70 13.91
CA LYS A 121 32.23 -2.03 13.29
C LYS A 121 33.19 -3.09 13.86
N SER A 122 34.34 -2.67 14.41
CA SER A 122 35.30 -3.58 15.07
C SER A 122 34.94 -3.91 16.54
N GLY A 123 33.85 -3.36 17.07
CA GLY A 123 33.36 -3.59 18.43
C GLY A 123 33.53 -2.39 19.37
N LEU A 124 33.36 -2.67 20.65
CA LEU A 124 33.40 -1.68 21.75
C LEU A 124 34.82 -1.15 21.95
N SER A 125 34.95 0.10 22.28
CA SER A 125 36.20 0.78 22.56
C SER A 125 35.98 2.00 23.46
N SER A 126 37.04 2.71 23.81
CA SER A 126 36.96 4.00 24.48
C SER A 126 37.57 5.08 23.61
N THR A 127 37.06 6.32 23.74
CA THR A 127 37.52 7.48 22.98
C THR A 127 37.50 8.71 23.88
N ALA A 128 38.39 9.70 23.65
CA ALA A 128 38.40 10.91 24.46
C ALA A 128 37.02 11.58 24.46
N CYS A 129 36.48 11.88 25.66
CA CYS A 129 35.10 12.39 25.81
C CYS A 129 34.88 13.75 25.14
N ALA A 130 35.95 14.50 24.84
CA ALA A 130 35.93 15.76 24.13
C ALA A 130 35.85 15.61 22.61
N ASP A 131 36.11 14.43 22.06
CA ASP A 131 35.99 14.18 20.64
C ASP A 131 34.53 14.28 20.19
N LYS A 132 34.33 14.67 18.93
CA LYS A 132 32.98 14.74 18.32
C LYS A 132 32.72 13.50 17.50
N LEU A 133 31.83 12.63 17.99
CA LEU A 133 31.38 11.42 17.32
C LEU A 133 29.85 11.46 17.07
N PRO A 134 29.35 10.82 16.02
CA PRO A 134 27.92 10.53 15.91
C PRO A 134 27.43 9.77 17.13
N VAL A 135 26.16 9.93 17.48
CA VAL A 135 25.57 9.46 18.74
C VAL A 135 24.52 8.40 18.48
N LEU A 136 24.60 7.28 19.18
CA LEU A 136 23.52 6.29 19.25
C LEU A 136 22.76 6.47 20.57
N CYS A 137 21.57 7.08 20.49
CA CYS A 137 20.61 7.06 21.60
C CYS A 137 19.82 5.76 21.57
N ALA A 138 19.40 5.26 22.72
CA ALA A 138 18.37 4.21 22.78
C ALA A 138 17.07 4.70 22.11
N ASN A 139 16.25 3.76 21.67
CA ASN A 139 14.84 3.98 21.40
C ASN A 139 14.05 2.99 22.25
N SER A 140 13.64 3.42 23.43
CA SER A 140 12.89 2.59 24.38
C SER A 140 11.38 2.58 24.13
N ALA A 141 10.92 3.18 23.01
CA ALA A 141 9.53 3.12 22.61
C ALA A 141 9.13 1.66 22.32
N PRO A 142 7.93 1.21 22.76
CA PRO A 142 7.53 -0.18 22.64
C PRO A 142 7.25 -0.60 21.21
N ASN A 143 7.40 -1.89 20.91
CA ASN A 143 6.76 -2.49 19.74
C ASN A 143 5.25 -2.39 19.89
N ARG A 144 4.56 -2.09 18.80
CA ARG A 144 3.11 -1.94 18.78
C ARG A 144 2.51 -2.69 17.60
N ILE A 145 1.33 -3.23 17.84
CA ILE A 145 0.44 -3.63 16.75
C ILE A 145 -0.30 -2.37 16.23
N SER A 146 -0.71 -2.40 15.00
CA SER A 146 -1.20 -1.22 14.27
C SER A 146 -2.39 -0.50 14.90
N ASN A 147 -3.27 -1.21 15.64
CA ASN A 147 -4.42 -0.63 16.31
C ASN A 147 -4.11 -0.06 17.71
N GLN A 148 -2.87 -0.13 18.18
CA GLN A 148 -2.47 0.43 19.47
C GLN A 148 -2.11 1.90 19.33
N THR A 149 -2.92 2.76 19.95
CA THR A 149 -2.67 4.20 20.02
C THR A 149 -1.89 4.52 21.31
N ASP A 150 -0.82 5.31 21.18
CA ASP A 150 -0.08 5.81 22.31
C ASP A 150 -0.08 7.34 22.34
N LEU A 151 -0.79 7.88 23.30
CA LEU A 151 -0.88 9.32 23.54
C LEU A 151 0.17 9.82 24.55
N SER A 152 1.05 8.93 25.05
CA SER A 152 2.07 9.28 26.02
C SER A 152 3.00 10.38 25.51
N PRO A 153 3.21 11.47 26.24
CA PRO A 153 4.16 12.51 25.86
C PRO A 153 5.61 12.03 25.82
N THR A 154 5.92 10.86 26.41
CA THR A 154 7.27 10.27 26.44
C THR A 154 7.81 10.00 25.04
N TRP A 155 6.95 9.55 24.14
CA TRP A 155 7.33 9.12 22.79
C TRP A 155 6.98 10.14 21.71
N GLN A 156 6.37 11.27 22.08
CA GLN A 156 5.98 12.30 21.12
C GLN A 156 7.20 12.94 20.46
N VAL A 157 7.01 13.32 19.20
CA VAL A 157 7.98 14.06 18.40
C VAL A 157 7.23 15.09 17.55
N GLN A 158 7.82 16.25 17.35
CA GLN A 158 7.21 17.31 16.55
C GLN A 158 8.03 17.61 15.30
N VAL A 159 7.33 17.74 14.17
CA VAL A 159 7.88 18.18 12.88
C VAL A 159 7.26 19.53 12.49
N LYS A 160 8.10 20.43 11.97
CA LYS A 160 7.63 21.68 11.35
C LYS A 160 7.76 21.57 9.84
N SER A 161 6.67 21.87 9.13
CA SER A 161 6.63 21.88 7.65
C SER A 161 5.88 23.13 7.17
N GLY A 162 6.61 24.11 6.66
CA GLY A 162 6.04 25.42 6.38
C GLY A 162 5.47 26.07 7.64
N ASN A 163 4.19 26.38 7.63
CA ASN A 163 3.45 26.92 8.79
C ASN A 163 2.89 25.81 9.71
N LEU A 164 2.95 24.55 9.31
CA LEU A 164 2.40 23.44 10.09
C LEU A 164 3.38 22.98 11.18
N ALA A 165 2.87 22.78 12.39
CA ALA A 165 3.55 22.09 13.48
C ALA A 165 2.77 20.80 13.79
N VAL A 166 3.33 19.66 13.36
CA VAL A 166 2.67 18.36 13.43
C VAL A 166 3.33 17.54 14.54
N THR A 167 2.52 17.15 15.53
CA THR A 167 2.96 16.29 16.64
C THR A 167 2.54 14.86 16.38
N GLY A 168 3.52 13.99 16.24
CA GLY A 168 3.36 12.54 16.13
C GLY A 168 3.99 11.83 17.32
N THR A 169 4.14 10.53 17.18
CA THR A 169 4.78 9.65 18.17
C THR A 169 5.87 8.82 17.50
N ARG A 170 6.59 8.01 18.27
CA ARG A 170 7.46 6.96 17.76
C ARG A 170 7.11 5.63 18.42
N ASP A 171 7.36 4.57 17.70
CA ASP A 171 7.44 3.22 18.23
C ASP A 171 8.85 2.64 18.03
N HIS A 172 8.97 1.33 18.11
CA HIS A 172 10.25 0.64 17.93
C HIS A 172 10.74 0.66 16.47
N LEU A 173 9.82 0.80 15.50
CA LEU A 173 10.06 0.68 14.06
C LEU A 173 10.23 2.04 13.36
N SER A 174 9.44 3.04 13.75
CA SER A 174 9.30 4.29 12.98
C SER A 174 8.85 5.48 13.81
N PHE A 175 9.06 6.67 13.28
CA PHE A 175 8.28 7.85 13.66
C PHE A 175 6.94 7.78 12.93
N ARG A 176 5.84 8.05 13.65
CA ARG A 176 4.46 7.87 13.20
C ARG A 176 3.68 9.15 13.35
N PHE A 177 3.07 9.59 12.27
CA PHE A 177 2.19 10.77 12.23
C PHE A 177 0.87 10.33 11.63
N LEU A 178 -0.16 10.20 12.47
CA LEU A 178 -1.43 9.57 12.12
C LEU A 178 -2.55 10.61 12.07
N GLY A 179 -3.39 10.58 11.04
CA GLY A 179 -4.55 11.47 10.92
C GLY A 179 -4.20 12.91 10.60
N ILE A 180 -3.21 13.15 9.73
CA ILE A 180 -2.91 14.50 9.24
C ILE A 180 -3.96 14.89 8.19
N PRO A 181 -4.72 15.98 8.35
CA PRO A 181 -5.60 16.46 7.30
C PRO A 181 -4.76 16.96 6.10
N TYR A 182 -4.97 16.41 4.92
CA TYR A 182 -4.30 16.85 3.70
C TYR A 182 -5.15 17.84 2.88
N ALA A 183 -6.45 17.89 3.15
CA ALA A 183 -7.42 18.77 2.52
C ALA A 183 -8.39 19.33 3.54
N ASP A 184 -8.94 20.50 3.24
CA ASP A 184 -10.12 20.99 3.93
C ASP A 184 -11.32 20.13 3.55
N GLU A 185 -12.30 19.94 4.44
CA GLU A 185 -13.53 19.22 4.17
C GLU A 185 -14.27 19.86 2.98
N PRO A 186 -14.39 19.17 1.83
CA PRO A 186 -15.06 19.76 0.68
C PRO A 186 -16.58 19.65 0.81
N ALA A 187 -17.32 20.62 0.29
CA ALA A 187 -18.75 20.43 0.09
C ALA A 187 -18.98 19.21 -0.84
N ARG A 188 -20.11 18.53 -0.66
CA ARG A 188 -20.46 17.36 -1.50
C ARG A 188 -20.37 17.70 -2.97
N TRP A 189 -19.71 16.82 -3.72
CA TRP A 189 -19.49 16.91 -5.17
C TRP A 189 -18.74 18.17 -5.60
N THR A 190 -17.82 18.62 -4.75
CA THR A 190 -16.78 19.58 -5.13
C THR A 190 -15.40 18.92 -4.98
N HIS A 191 -14.42 19.36 -5.77
CA HIS A 191 -13.06 18.87 -5.66
C HIS A 191 -12.40 19.40 -4.39
N SER A 192 -11.60 18.56 -3.73
CA SER A 192 -10.83 18.94 -2.55
C SER A 192 -9.73 19.95 -2.87
N SER A 193 -9.36 20.74 -1.89
CA SER A 193 -8.23 21.68 -1.90
C SER A 193 -7.30 21.38 -0.73
N LEU A 194 -6.03 21.78 -0.86
CA LEU A 194 -5.05 21.58 0.20
C LEU A 194 -5.53 22.21 1.51
N TYR A 195 -5.22 21.54 2.61
CA TYR A 195 -5.58 21.95 3.97
C TYR A 195 -5.07 23.34 4.31
N THR A 196 -5.97 24.19 4.78
CA THR A 196 -5.69 25.58 5.20
C THR A 196 -6.06 25.85 6.66
N GLY A 197 -6.51 24.84 7.40
CA GLY A 197 -7.00 24.96 8.76
C GLY A 197 -5.93 25.24 9.81
N SER A 198 -6.01 24.60 10.98
CA SER A 198 -5.11 24.87 12.11
C SER A 198 -3.64 24.60 11.76
N PRO A 199 -2.72 25.52 12.06
CA PRO A 199 -1.30 25.30 11.87
C PRO A 199 -0.70 24.29 12.87
N THR A 200 -1.43 23.92 13.93
CA THR A 200 -1.00 22.94 14.93
C THR A 200 -1.86 21.69 14.79
N ILE A 201 -1.23 20.58 14.46
CA ILE A 201 -1.89 19.30 14.19
C ILE A 201 -1.41 18.28 15.23
N SER A 202 -2.37 17.62 15.90
CA SER A 202 -2.12 16.43 16.70
C SER A 202 -2.26 15.21 15.79
N ALA A 203 -1.14 14.61 15.41
CA ALA A 203 -1.08 13.44 14.55
C ALA A 203 -0.73 12.18 15.36
N LEU A 204 -1.45 11.98 16.47
CA LEU A 204 -1.23 10.88 17.42
C LEU A 204 -2.20 9.72 17.19
N THR A 205 -3.32 9.96 16.51
CA THR A 205 -4.37 8.98 16.25
C THR A 205 -4.80 9.07 14.80
N PHE A 206 -5.25 7.96 14.24
CA PHE A 206 -5.83 7.96 12.91
C PHE A 206 -7.01 8.91 12.80
N GLY A 207 -7.19 9.55 11.65
CA GLY A 207 -8.38 10.29 11.30
C GLY A 207 -9.55 9.34 10.98
N SER A 208 -10.75 9.90 10.92
CA SER A 208 -11.95 9.13 10.55
C SER A 208 -11.81 8.52 9.16
N PRO A 209 -12.23 7.26 8.96
CA PRO A 209 -12.45 6.74 7.62
C PRO A 209 -13.54 7.51 6.90
N CYS A 210 -13.53 7.46 5.57
CA CYS A 210 -14.58 8.09 4.78
C CYS A 210 -15.91 7.34 4.90
N ALA A 211 -17.00 8.08 4.83
CA ALA A 211 -18.35 7.53 4.79
C ALA A 211 -18.46 6.46 3.70
N GLN A 212 -18.93 5.25 4.06
CA GLN A 212 -18.85 4.09 3.19
C GLN A 212 -20.06 3.16 3.32
N VAL A 213 -20.18 2.23 2.38
CA VAL A 213 -21.31 1.30 2.23
C VAL A 213 -21.58 0.48 3.48
N ALA A 214 -20.58 0.17 4.26
CA ALA A 214 -20.74 -0.56 5.52
C ALA A 214 -21.43 0.25 6.65
N GLY A 215 -21.79 1.51 6.39
CA GLY A 215 -22.56 2.34 7.31
C GLY A 215 -21.76 3.03 8.40
N TYR A 216 -20.44 3.07 8.29
CA TYR A 216 -19.55 3.81 9.20
C TYR A 216 -18.66 4.82 8.45
N GLY A 217 -17.91 5.61 9.19
CA GLY A 217 -17.09 6.69 8.64
C GLY A 217 -17.77 8.06 8.71
N LEU A 218 -17.10 9.08 8.23
CA LEU A 218 -17.56 10.47 8.21
C LEU A 218 -17.30 11.11 6.84
N GLU A 219 -17.93 12.25 6.56
CA GLU A 219 -17.60 13.06 5.38
C GLU A 219 -16.29 13.84 5.58
N ASP A 220 -16.01 14.30 6.80
CA ASP A 220 -14.70 14.85 7.20
C ASP A 220 -13.71 13.70 7.40
N CYS A 221 -13.05 13.30 6.33
CA CYS A 221 -12.27 12.05 6.27
C CYS A 221 -10.96 12.15 5.49
N LEU A 222 -10.62 13.32 4.94
CA LEU A 222 -9.47 13.48 4.04
C LEU A 222 -8.15 13.58 4.82
N PHE A 223 -7.77 12.45 5.41
CA PHE A 223 -6.57 12.31 6.23
C PHE A 223 -5.54 11.41 5.57
N LEU A 224 -4.27 11.65 5.92
CA LEU A 224 -3.14 10.78 5.60
C LEU A 224 -2.36 10.41 6.86
N ASN A 225 -1.60 9.31 6.76
CA ASN A 225 -0.72 8.82 7.81
C ASN A 225 0.69 8.69 7.23
N ILE A 226 1.72 8.92 8.07
CA ILE A 226 3.13 8.85 7.68
C ILE A 226 3.88 7.95 8.65
N PHE A 227 4.63 6.99 8.10
CA PHE A 227 5.59 6.14 8.80
C PHE A 227 6.97 6.40 8.22
N THR A 228 7.92 6.82 9.04
CA THR A 228 9.25 7.22 8.53
C THR A 228 10.38 6.81 9.49
N PRO A 229 11.50 6.29 8.95
CA PRO A 229 12.68 6.03 9.78
C PRO A 229 13.54 7.28 9.98
N PHE A 230 13.26 8.39 9.28
CA PHE A 230 14.16 9.55 9.24
C PHE A 230 13.44 10.88 9.36
N LEU A 231 13.87 11.73 10.28
CA LEU A 231 13.42 13.10 10.40
C LEU A 231 14.61 14.07 10.23
N PRO A 232 14.60 14.94 9.21
CA PRO A 232 15.70 15.83 8.91
C PRO A 232 15.84 16.95 9.95
N GLY A 233 17.08 17.21 10.37
CA GLY A 233 17.46 18.33 11.20
C GLY A 233 17.72 19.62 10.41
N PRO A 234 18.03 20.72 11.10
CA PRO A 234 18.24 22.03 10.44
C PRO A 234 19.39 22.07 9.42
N SER A 235 20.35 21.15 9.56
CA SER A 235 21.53 21.06 8.66
C SER A 235 21.50 19.84 7.76
N SER A 236 20.33 19.18 7.65
CA SER A 236 20.18 18.01 6.79
C SER A 236 20.32 18.38 5.31
N SER A 237 20.95 17.51 4.56
CA SER A 237 21.03 17.65 3.11
C SER A 237 19.97 16.81 2.40
N SER A 238 19.49 17.27 1.27
CA SER A 238 18.40 16.62 0.52
C SER A 238 18.73 15.21 0.05
N ASN A 239 20.03 14.86 -0.11
CA ASN A 239 20.44 13.51 -0.49
C ASN A 239 20.23 12.44 0.61
N LYS A 240 19.86 12.85 1.82
CA LYS A 240 19.48 11.93 2.91
C LYS A 240 18.01 11.57 2.92
N LEU A 241 17.20 12.27 2.14
CA LEU A 241 15.75 12.00 2.07
C LEU A 241 15.50 10.62 1.47
N LYS A 242 14.49 9.94 2.00
CA LYS A 242 14.14 8.57 1.65
C LYS A 242 13.06 8.54 0.56
N PRO A 243 13.01 7.52 -0.31
CA PRO A 243 11.90 7.37 -1.25
C PRO A 243 10.57 7.24 -0.50
N VAL A 244 9.50 7.67 -1.16
CA VAL A 244 8.15 7.67 -0.59
C VAL A 244 7.31 6.60 -1.26
N MET A 245 6.69 5.74 -0.49
CA MET A 245 5.69 4.77 -0.91
C MET A 245 4.30 5.28 -0.49
N PHE A 246 3.48 5.64 -1.47
CA PHE A 246 2.17 6.27 -1.28
C PHE A 246 1.07 5.25 -1.56
N TRP A 247 0.43 4.76 -0.49
CA TRP A 247 -0.58 3.71 -0.53
C TRP A 247 -1.98 4.25 -0.78
N ILE A 248 -2.68 3.61 -1.72
CA ILE A 248 -4.10 3.84 -2.03
C ILE A 248 -4.85 2.53 -1.78
N HIS A 249 -5.73 2.52 -0.78
CA HIS A 249 -6.46 1.31 -0.40
C HIS A 249 -7.48 0.86 -1.45
N GLY A 250 -7.80 -0.43 -1.45
CA GLY A 250 -8.86 -1.04 -2.23
C GLY A 250 -10.24 -0.91 -1.58
N GLY A 251 -11.12 -1.86 -1.87
CA GLY A 251 -12.48 -1.92 -1.34
C GLY A 251 -13.55 -1.43 -2.33
N ALA A 252 -13.37 -1.76 -3.60
CA ALA A 252 -14.37 -1.55 -4.69
C ALA A 252 -14.82 -0.09 -4.86
N PHE A 253 -14.04 0.88 -4.41
CA PHE A 253 -14.40 2.30 -4.31
C PHE A 253 -15.59 2.59 -3.38
N THR A 254 -16.07 1.61 -2.62
CA THR A 254 -17.22 1.73 -1.71
C THR A 254 -16.86 1.60 -0.25
N GLY A 255 -15.68 1.06 0.05
CA GLY A 255 -15.17 0.83 1.40
C GLY A 255 -13.65 0.91 1.46
N GLY A 256 -13.11 0.72 2.66
CA GLY A 256 -11.68 0.76 2.93
C GLY A 256 -11.22 2.06 3.59
N GLU A 257 -10.02 2.03 4.12
CA GLU A 257 -9.42 3.15 4.86
C GLU A 257 -7.90 3.01 4.94
N GLY A 258 -7.18 4.14 4.95
CA GLY A 258 -5.73 4.16 5.09
C GLY A 258 -5.23 3.84 6.51
N SER A 259 -6.14 3.63 7.45
CA SER A 259 -5.89 3.27 8.85
C SER A 259 -6.07 1.77 9.14
N ASP A 260 -6.42 0.97 8.15
CA ASP A 260 -6.51 -0.49 8.31
C ASP A 260 -5.16 -1.05 8.79
N ALA A 261 -5.24 -1.96 9.76
CA ALA A 261 -4.10 -2.59 10.40
C ALA A 261 -3.13 -3.26 9.41
N ILE A 262 -3.67 -3.79 8.33
CA ILE A 262 -2.90 -4.48 7.28
C ILE A 262 -1.96 -3.52 6.54
N TYR A 263 -2.28 -2.21 6.54
CA TYR A 263 -1.50 -1.16 5.87
C TYR A 263 -0.57 -0.40 6.81
N ASP A 264 -0.34 -0.89 8.04
CA ASP A 264 0.65 -0.26 8.92
C ASP A 264 2.02 -0.24 8.23
N GLY A 265 2.52 0.97 7.98
CA GLY A 265 3.74 1.17 7.22
C GLY A 265 5.03 1.02 8.03
N GLY A 266 4.95 0.70 9.33
CA GLY A 266 6.12 0.68 10.22
C GLY A 266 7.18 -0.34 9.80
N ASN A 267 6.79 -1.56 9.51
CA ASN A 267 7.71 -2.61 9.06
C ASN A 267 8.33 -2.30 7.71
N LEU A 268 7.52 -1.90 6.73
CA LEU A 268 8.02 -1.55 5.40
C LEU A 268 8.97 -0.34 5.45
N ALA A 269 8.64 0.69 6.26
CA ALA A 269 9.50 1.85 6.45
C ALA A 269 10.83 1.49 7.12
N SER A 270 10.79 0.70 8.19
CA SER A 270 11.96 0.27 8.95
C SER A 270 12.89 -0.63 8.14
N ARG A 271 12.34 -1.71 7.55
CA ARG A 271 13.11 -2.69 6.79
C ARG A 271 13.59 -2.11 5.46
N GLY A 272 12.70 -1.43 4.75
CA GLY A 272 12.93 -0.93 3.40
C GLY A 272 13.71 0.37 3.32
N ASP A 273 13.86 1.09 4.44
CA ASP A 273 14.41 2.45 4.49
C ASP A 273 13.67 3.42 3.55
N VAL A 274 12.36 3.42 3.68
CA VAL A 274 11.42 4.23 2.90
C VAL A 274 10.48 5.02 3.82
N VAL A 275 9.83 6.05 3.30
CA VAL A 275 8.69 6.70 3.96
C VAL A 275 7.43 6.10 3.40
N VAL A 276 6.54 5.59 4.25
CA VAL A 276 5.23 5.09 3.84
C VAL A 276 4.16 6.12 4.18
N VAL A 277 3.31 6.41 3.20
CA VAL A 277 2.15 7.30 3.36
C VAL A 277 0.91 6.50 2.99
N THR A 278 -0.10 6.46 3.87
CA THR A 278 -1.41 5.87 3.58
C THR A 278 -2.47 6.97 3.60
N ILE A 279 -3.51 6.88 2.78
CA ILE A 279 -4.51 7.93 2.63
C ILE A 279 -5.93 7.39 2.72
N ASN A 280 -6.87 8.24 3.14
CA ASN A 280 -8.29 8.10 2.85
C ASN A 280 -8.64 8.94 1.63
N TYR A 281 -9.72 8.58 0.93
CA TYR A 281 -10.31 9.32 -0.19
C TYR A 281 -11.82 9.05 -0.23
N ARG A 282 -12.62 9.97 -0.74
CA ARG A 282 -14.08 9.81 -0.79
C ARG A 282 -14.49 8.63 -1.65
N LEU A 283 -15.51 7.91 -1.19
CA LEU A 283 -15.98 6.64 -1.69
C LEU A 283 -17.42 6.72 -2.19
N GLY A 284 -17.87 5.72 -2.94
CA GLY A 284 -19.24 5.57 -3.40
C GLY A 284 -19.80 6.82 -4.08
N ALA A 285 -21.06 7.09 -3.88
CA ALA A 285 -21.72 8.26 -4.48
C ALA A 285 -21.09 9.60 -4.06
N LEU A 286 -20.52 9.71 -2.84
CA LEU A 286 -19.83 10.94 -2.41
C LEU A 286 -18.51 11.15 -3.16
N GLY A 287 -17.88 10.08 -3.61
CA GLY A 287 -16.60 10.10 -4.32
C GLY A 287 -16.72 10.13 -5.84
N PHE A 288 -17.82 9.62 -6.42
CA PHE A 288 -17.83 9.30 -7.85
C PHE A 288 -19.12 9.68 -8.60
N LEU A 289 -20.16 10.22 -7.95
CA LEU A 289 -21.42 10.58 -8.60
C LEU A 289 -21.22 11.56 -9.77
N ALA A 290 -21.73 11.19 -10.94
CA ALA A 290 -21.86 12.06 -12.11
C ALA A 290 -23.34 12.14 -12.54
N LEU A 291 -23.86 13.35 -12.78
CA LEU A 291 -25.29 13.57 -13.05
C LEU A 291 -25.58 14.03 -14.47
N GLY A 292 -24.56 14.34 -15.29
CA GLY A 292 -24.76 14.91 -16.63
C GLY A 292 -25.37 16.32 -16.62
N ASP A 293 -25.34 17.01 -15.51
CA ASP A 293 -25.87 18.37 -15.30
C ASP A 293 -24.84 19.48 -15.66
N GLY A 294 -23.65 19.08 -16.10
CA GLY A 294 -22.53 19.98 -16.42
C GLY A 294 -21.79 20.53 -15.20
N VAL A 295 -22.18 20.15 -13.98
CA VAL A 295 -21.59 20.58 -12.71
C VAL A 295 -21.08 19.39 -11.91
N THR A 296 -21.92 18.36 -11.76
CA THR A 296 -21.62 17.13 -11.02
C THR A 296 -21.03 16.10 -11.97
N ASN A 297 -19.69 16.13 -12.11
CA ASN A 297 -18.98 15.43 -13.19
C ASN A 297 -18.18 14.19 -12.71
N GLY A 298 -18.36 13.74 -11.47
CA GLY A 298 -17.66 12.56 -10.94
C GLY A 298 -16.20 12.81 -10.51
N ASN A 299 -15.47 11.71 -10.26
CA ASN A 299 -14.02 11.69 -9.99
C ASN A 299 -13.56 12.48 -8.74
N TYR A 300 -14.42 12.72 -7.75
CA TYR A 300 -14.04 13.47 -6.55
C TYR A 300 -13.05 12.67 -5.69
N GLY A 301 -13.24 11.35 -5.57
CA GLY A 301 -12.29 10.47 -4.89
C GLY A 301 -10.91 10.44 -5.58
N LEU A 302 -10.88 10.44 -6.91
CA LEU A 302 -9.62 10.53 -7.66
C LEU A 302 -8.95 11.92 -7.47
N ALA A 303 -9.74 12.98 -7.41
CA ALA A 303 -9.25 14.33 -7.11
C ALA A 303 -8.66 14.43 -5.69
N ASP A 304 -9.25 13.72 -4.71
CA ASP A 304 -8.73 13.65 -3.34
C ASP A 304 -7.35 12.99 -3.30
N GLN A 305 -7.16 11.88 -4.03
CA GLN A 305 -5.85 11.22 -4.17
C GLN A 305 -4.80 12.16 -4.77
N ILE A 306 -5.17 12.96 -5.77
CA ILE A 306 -4.29 13.96 -6.38
C ILE A 306 -3.98 15.10 -5.39
N THR A 307 -4.95 15.51 -4.58
CA THR A 307 -4.75 16.52 -3.53
C THR A 307 -3.79 16.01 -2.45
N ALA A 308 -3.93 14.74 -2.04
CA ALA A 308 -2.99 14.10 -1.12
C ALA A 308 -1.57 14.02 -1.70
N LEU A 309 -1.42 13.67 -2.99
CA LEU A 309 -0.12 13.70 -3.69
C LEU A 309 0.48 15.10 -3.72
N LYS A 310 -0.31 16.16 -3.94
CA LYS A 310 0.16 17.56 -3.87
C LYS A 310 0.59 17.94 -2.46
N TRP A 311 -0.10 17.46 -1.43
CA TRP A 311 0.30 17.61 -0.05
C TRP A 311 1.67 16.95 0.19
N VAL A 312 1.87 15.73 -0.30
CA VAL A 312 3.16 15.01 -0.24
C VAL A 312 4.26 15.82 -0.94
N GLN A 313 4.02 16.33 -2.15
CA GLN A 313 4.99 17.17 -2.85
C GLN A 313 5.41 18.42 -2.03
N THR A 314 4.50 18.97 -1.24
CA THR A 314 4.75 20.20 -0.46
C THR A 314 5.44 19.92 0.87
N HIS A 315 5.11 18.83 1.56
CA HIS A 315 5.41 18.67 2.98
C HIS A 315 6.30 17.48 3.32
N ILE A 316 6.37 16.44 2.46
CA ILE A 316 6.96 15.15 2.84
C ILE A 316 8.48 15.24 3.14
N SER A 317 9.18 16.23 2.60
CA SER A 317 10.59 16.44 2.89
C SER A 317 10.87 16.76 4.36
N SER A 318 9.91 17.40 5.04
CA SER A 318 10.00 17.66 6.49
C SER A 318 9.84 16.38 7.33
N PHE A 319 9.25 15.34 6.75
CA PHE A 319 9.09 14.01 7.34
C PHE A 319 10.12 13.00 6.81
N GLY A 320 11.17 13.49 6.15
CA GLY A 320 12.27 12.67 5.67
C GLY A 320 12.07 12.02 4.31
N GLY A 321 10.94 12.28 3.62
CA GLY A 321 10.66 11.75 2.29
C GLY A 321 11.15 12.66 1.16
N ASP A 322 11.54 12.05 0.04
CA ASP A 322 11.95 12.75 -1.17
C ASP A 322 10.75 12.92 -2.11
N PRO A 323 10.24 14.15 -2.31
CA PRO A 323 9.11 14.39 -3.18
C PRO A 323 9.37 14.05 -4.66
N SER A 324 10.63 13.96 -5.08
CA SER A 324 10.97 13.55 -6.44
C SER A 324 10.97 12.03 -6.66
N ARG A 325 10.92 11.24 -5.57
CA ARG A 325 10.95 9.77 -5.57
C ARG A 325 9.70 9.18 -4.92
N VAL A 326 8.53 9.57 -5.40
CA VAL A 326 7.25 9.04 -4.95
C VAL A 326 6.85 7.86 -5.82
N THR A 327 6.56 6.72 -5.20
CA THR A 327 5.95 5.54 -5.83
C THR A 327 4.54 5.40 -5.28
N ILE A 328 3.54 5.56 -6.14
CA ILE A 328 2.14 5.24 -5.81
C ILE A 328 1.96 3.72 -5.87
N PHE A 329 1.25 3.15 -4.91
CA PHE A 329 0.92 1.72 -4.97
C PHE A 329 -0.47 1.48 -4.36
N GLY A 330 -1.15 0.47 -4.87
CA GLY A 330 -2.50 0.15 -4.42
C GLY A 330 -2.94 -1.21 -4.93
N GLN A 331 -3.93 -1.78 -4.26
CA GLN A 331 -4.46 -3.10 -4.54
C GLN A 331 -5.95 -3.00 -4.88
N SER A 332 -6.47 -3.87 -5.77
CA SER A 332 -7.90 -3.88 -6.13
C SER A 332 -8.35 -2.52 -6.71
N ALA A 333 -9.39 -1.91 -6.17
CA ALA A 333 -9.81 -0.55 -6.55
C ALA A 333 -8.68 0.48 -6.35
N GLY A 334 -7.77 0.26 -5.40
CA GLY A 334 -6.54 1.05 -5.26
C GLY A 334 -5.60 0.89 -6.45
N ALA A 335 -5.49 -0.31 -7.02
CA ALA A 335 -4.77 -0.55 -8.26
C ALA A 335 -5.49 0.10 -9.47
N GLY A 336 -6.82 0.07 -9.48
CA GLY A 336 -7.64 0.85 -10.41
C GLY A 336 -7.37 2.35 -10.32
N SER A 337 -7.19 2.87 -9.08
CA SER A 337 -6.75 4.25 -8.85
C SER A 337 -5.35 4.53 -9.41
N VAL A 338 -4.39 3.63 -9.17
CA VAL A 338 -3.03 3.74 -9.74
C VAL A 338 -3.11 3.80 -11.26
N ARG A 339 -3.91 2.93 -11.88
CA ARG A 339 -4.14 2.92 -13.33
C ARG A 339 -4.76 4.24 -13.82
N ALA A 340 -5.77 4.77 -13.13
CA ALA A 340 -6.40 6.05 -13.45
C ALA A 340 -5.41 7.22 -13.32
N LEU A 341 -4.60 7.25 -12.26
CA LEU A 341 -3.59 8.28 -12.05
C LEU A 341 -2.49 8.26 -13.13
N LEU A 342 -2.11 7.08 -13.62
CA LEU A 342 -1.20 6.94 -14.77
C LEU A 342 -1.76 7.58 -16.05
N GLY A 343 -3.09 7.66 -16.19
CA GLY A 343 -3.80 8.30 -17.32
C GLY A 343 -4.29 9.72 -17.05
N SER A 344 -4.08 10.27 -15.83
CA SER A 344 -4.63 11.55 -15.39
C SER A 344 -3.63 12.70 -15.52
N PRO A 345 -3.81 13.65 -16.45
CA PRO A 345 -2.88 14.77 -16.61
C PRO A 345 -2.62 15.59 -15.33
N PRO A 346 -3.62 15.86 -14.44
CA PRO A 346 -3.38 16.56 -13.19
C PRO A 346 -2.46 15.82 -12.20
N ALA A 347 -2.22 14.52 -12.39
CA ALA A 347 -1.33 13.70 -11.54
C ALA A 347 0.10 13.62 -12.09
N PHE A 348 0.33 14.04 -13.36
CA PHE A 348 1.64 13.90 -13.97
C PHE A 348 2.71 14.73 -13.24
N GLY A 349 3.85 14.08 -12.97
CA GLY A 349 4.96 14.66 -12.24
C GLY A 349 4.81 14.64 -10.72
N LEU A 350 3.69 14.14 -10.17
CA LEU A 350 3.51 13.98 -8.72
C LEU A 350 4.09 12.65 -8.22
N PHE A 351 4.40 11.72 -9.11
CA PHE A 351 5.05 10.44 -8.80
C PHE A 351 5.98 10.01 -9.94
N ALA A 352 6.89 9.12 -9.65
CA ALA A 352 7.84 8.55 -10.59
C ALA A 352 7.77 7.01 -10.68
N GLY A 353 7.24 6.35 -9.66
CA GLY A 353 6.97 4.91 -9.63
C GLY A 353 5.49 4.61 -9.44
N ALA A 354 5.02 3.45 -9.91
CA ALA A 354 3.65 2.99 -9.73
C ALA A 354 3.61 1.46 -9.63
N ILE A 355 2.90 0.92 -8.63
CA ILE A 355 2.67 -0.52 -8.47
C ILE A 355 1.16 -0.74 -8.41
N ALA A 356 0.61 -1.47 -9.37
CA ALA A 356 -0.80 -1.86 -9.42
C ALA A 356 -0.91 -3.35 -9.06
N GLN A 357 -1.47 -3.64 -7.87
CA GLN A 357 -1.59 -4.99 -7.32
C GLN A 357 -3.00 -5.51 -7.55
N SER A 358 -3.16 -6.59 -8.30
CA SER A 358 -4.47 -7.14 -8.66
C SER A 358 -5.38 -6.07 -9.29
N ASN A 359 -4.89 -5.45 -10.37
CA ASN A 359 -5.66 -4.45 -11.10
C ASN A 359 -6.77 -5.12 -11.90
N LEU A 360 -8.02 -4.68 -11.68
CA LEU A 360 -9.19 -5.31 -12.26
C LEU A 360 -9.53 -4.75 -13.65
N ALA A 361 -9.94 -5.65 -14.55
CA ALA A 361 -10.77 -5.28 -15.70
C ALA A 361 -12.19 -4.98 -15.22
N GLY A 362 -12.68 -5.80 -14.30
CA GLY A 362 -14.04 -5.87 -13.84
C GLY A 362 -14.93 -6.66 -14.81
N PHE A 363 -16.14 -7.00 -14.35
CA PHE A 363 -17.14 -7.73 -15.11
C PHE A 363 -18.48 -6.99 -15.06
N ALA A 364 -19.23 -6.97 -16.15
CA ALA A 364 -20.48 -6.22 -16.29
C ALA A 364 -20.30 -4.72 -15.93
N TYR A 365 -21.08 -4.19 -14.97
CA TYR A 365 -20.92 -2.81 -14.50
C TYR A 365 -19.53 -2.53 -13.92
N ALA A 366 -18.91 -3.53 -13.32
CA ALA A 366 -17.57 -3.41 -12.72
C ALA A 366 -16.43 -3.26 -13.77
N SER A 367 -16.69 -3.40 -15.08
CA SER A 367 -15.68 -3.19 -16.14
C SER A 367 -15.05 -1.80 -16.11
N THR A 368 -15.70 -0.84 -15.48
CA THR A 368 -15.26 0.56 -15.34
C THR A 368 -14.03 0.75 -14.44
N TYR A 369 -13.46 -0.27 -13.84
CA TYR A 369 -12.14 -0.17 -13.20
C TYR A 369 -11.00 0.11 -14.20
N SER A 370 -11.15 -0.30 -15.44
CA SER A 370 -10.10 -0.16 -16.47
C SER A 370 -10.60 0.34 -17.81
N GLU A 371 -11.91 0.33 -18.03
CA GLU A 371 -12.60 0.90 -19.19
C GLU A 371 -13.69 1.86 -18.68
N TYR A 372 -13.41 3.16 -18.74
CA TYR A 372 -14.17 4.20 -18.03
C TYR A 372 -15.39 4.63 -18.85
N PHE A 373 -16.56 4.68 -18.22
CA PHE A 373 -17.76 5.22 -18.81
C PHE A 373 -17.62 6.73 -19.09
N THR A 374 -18.33 7.22 -20.12
CA THR A 374 -18.63 8.65 -20.20
C THR A 374 -19.64 9.03 -19.11
N ILE A 375 -19.77 10.33 -18.84
CA ILE A 375 -20.77 10.83 -17.87
C ILE A 375 -22.17 10.38 -18.26
N GLU A 376 -22.50 10.42 -19.57
CA GLU A 376 -23.82 10.01 -20.10
C GLU A 376 -24.07 8.51 -19.89
N GLN A 377 -23.04 7.67 -20.08
CA GLN A 377 -23.13 6.23 -19.82
C GLN A 377 -23.30 5.96 -18.32
N GLU A 378 -22.58 6.67 -17.46
CA GLU A 378 -22.73 6.53 -16.01
C GLU A 378 -24.13 6.91 -15.53
N VAL A 379 -24.71 7.98 -16.10
CA VAL A 379 -26.10 8.36 -15.81
C VAL A 379 -27.09 7.28 -16.25
N GLU A 380 -26.86 6.66 -17.42
CA GLU A 380 -27.73 5.59 -17.93
C GLU A 380 -27.63 4.32 -17.10
N VAL A 381 -26.42 3.94 -16.66
CA VAL A 381 -26.13 2.65 -16.01
C VAL A 381 -26.39 2.69 -14.51
N ALA A 382 -26.03 3.76 -13.81
CA ALA A 382 -26.08 3.84 -12.36
C ALA A 382 -26.75 5.10 -11.81
N ALA A 383 -26.27 6.30 -12.16
CA ALA A 383 -26.67 7.51 -11.45
C ALA A 383 -28.16 7.85 -11.62
N GLY A 384 -28.77 7.52 -12.76
CA GLY A 384 -30.21 7.71 -12.97
C GLY A 384 -31.07 6.87 -12.03
N ALA A 385 -30.77 5.59 -11.87
CA ALA A 385 -31.45 4.69 -10.93
C ALA A 385 -31.19 5.11 -9.49
N PHE A 386 -29.96 5.44 -9.15
CA PHE A 386 -29.57 5.91 -7.82
C PHE A 386 -30.36 7.14 -7.36
N VAL A 387 -30.50 8.16 -8.24
CA VAL A 387 -31.24 9.40 -7.91
C VAL A 387 -32.72 9.11 -7.58
N GLU A 388 -33.36 8.21 -8.34
CA GLU A 388 -34.75 7.76 -8.08
C GLU A 388 -34.82 6.99 -6.75
N GLU A 389 -33.88 6.08 -6.50
CA GLU A 389 -33.83 5.23 -5.31
C GLU A 389 -33.70 6.01 -4.03
N VAL A 390 -32.86 7.04 -3.99
CA VAL A 390 -32.70 7.91 -2.82
C VAL A 390 -33.82 8.96 -2.67
N GLY A 391 -34.81 8.91 -3.56
CA GLY A 391 -36.00 9.77 -3.53
C GLY A 391 -35.80 11.18 -4.05
N CYS A 392 -34.73 11.42 -4.82
CA CYS A 392 -34.38 12.74 -5.35
C CYS A 392 -34.66 12.91 -6.86
N GLY A 393 -35.36 11.97 -7.51
CA GLY A 393 -35.59 11.93 -8.97
C GLY A 393 -36.57 12.96 -9.52
N ASN A 394 -37.11 13.86 -8.70
CA ASN A 394 -38.13 14.80 -9.13
C ASN A 394 -37.59 16.23 -9.21
N GLY A 395 -38.00 16.94 -10.27
CA GLY A 395 -37.70 18.34 -10.45
C GLY A 395 -36.64 18.65 -11.50
N THR A 396 -36.05 19.84 -11.44
CA THR A 396 -34.95 20.26 -12.30
C THR A 396 -33.63 19.67 -11.80
N ALA A 397 -32.56 19.72 -12.61
CA ALA A 397 -31.22 19.30 -12.18
C ALA A 397 -30.76 19.98 -10.88
N THR A 398 -31.14 21.26 -10.67
CA THR A 398 -30.86 22.00 -9.42
C THR A 398 -31.63 21.39 -8.25
N ASP A 399 -32.93 21.08 -8.42
CA ASP A 399 -33.74 20.46 -7.38
C ASP A 399 -33.20 19.10 -6.96
N VAL A 400 -32.78 18.29 -7.94
CA VAL A 400 -32.13 16.99 -7.72
C VAL A 400 -30.85 17.14 -6.89
N LEU A 401 -29.95 18.05 -7.28
CA LEU A 401 -28.68 18.27 -6.59
C LEU A 401 -28.88 18.81 -5.15
N GLU A 402 -29.85 19.71 -4.95
CA GLU A 402 -30.21 20.21 -3.61
C GLU A 402 -30.78 19.10 -2.72
N CYS A 403 -31.65 18.24 -3.27
CA CYS A 403 -32.18 17.07 -2.57
C CYS A 403 -31.06 16.14 -2.13
N LEU A 404 -30.16 15.78 -3.05
CA LEU A 404 -29.02 14.91 -2.77
C LEU A 404 -28.08 15.50 -1.71
N ARG A 405 -27.84 16.82 -1.76
CA ARG A 405 -27.03 17.53 -0.73
C ARG A 405 -27.67 17.51 0.65
N ALA A 406 -28.99 17.52 0.71
CA ALA A 406 -29.73 17.47 1.97
C ALA A 406 -29.90 16.05 2.53
N ALA A 407 -29.73 15.01 1.70
CA ALA A 407 -29.92 13.63 2.11
C ALA A 407 -28.84 13.18 3.14
N PRO A 408 -29.17 12.33 4.13
CA PRO A 408 -28.17 11.71 4.98
C PRO A 408 -27.14 10.94 4.16
N TRP A 409 -25.85 11.04 4.49
CA TRP A 409 -24.82 10.31 3.75
C TRP A 409 -25.02 8.79 3.78
N GLN A 410 -25.58 8.27 4.87
CA GLN A 410 -25.92 6.85 4.99
C GLN A 410 -26.87 6.42 3.85
N THR A 411 -27.91 7.21 3.58
CA THR A 411 -28.83 6.92 2.48
C THR A 411 -28.11 6.89 1.13
N LEU A 412 -27.17 7.82 0.91
CA LEU A 412 -26.42 7.90 -0.33
C LEU A 412 -25.45 6.74 -0.52
N GLN A 413 -24.79 6.30 0.55
CA GLN A 413 -23.73 5.28 0.48
C GLN A 413 -24.25 3.85 0.52
N THR A 414 -25.44 3.64 1.10
CA THR A 414 -26.04 2.28 1.21
C THR A 414 -27.04 1.97 0.11
N ALA A 415 -27.27 2.89 -0.82
CA ALA A 415 -28.10 2.64 -1.98
C ALA A 415 -27.47 1.55 -2.87
N PRO A 416 -28.21 0.52 -3.31
CA PRO A 416 -27.67 -0.62 -4.07
C PRO A 416 -26.92 -0.23 -5.32
N ASP A 417 -27.41 0.76 -6.07
CA ASP A 417 -26.84 1.20 -7.34
C ASP A 417 -26.02 2.50 -7.19
N ALA A 418 -25.44 2.76 -5.99
CA ALA A 418 -24.64 3.97 -5.77
C ALA A 418 -23.46 4.05 -6.75
N PRO A 419 -23.33 5.14 -7.51
CA PRO A 419 -22.20 5.37 -8.41
C PRO A 419 -20.87 5.29 -7.66
N ARG A 420 -19.88 4.59 -8.22
CA ARG A 420 -18.63 4.31 -7.53
C ARG A 420 -17.40 4.25 -8.44
N TYR A 421 -17.55 4.51 -9.72
CA TYR A 421 -16.46 4.35 -10.68
C TYR A 421 -15.94 5.66 -11.23
N VAL A 422 -14.72 5.60 -11.73
CA VAL A 422 -14.07 6.67 -12.46
C VAL A 422 -14.76 6.87 -13.79
N VAL A 423 -14.98 8.13 -14.19
CA VAL A 423 -15.63 8.48 -15.47
C VAL A 423 -14.76 9.37 -16.34
N VAL A 424 -15.01 9.37 -17.63
CA VAL A 424 -14.39 10.29 -18.61
C VAL A 424 -15.02 11.68 -18.44
N ASP A 425 -14.40 12.52 -17.61
CA ASP A 425 -14.85 13.88 -17.32
C ASP A 425 -14.16 14.97 -18.18
N GLY A 426 -13.19 14.54 -19.01
CA GLY A 426 -12.39 15.43 -19.84
C GLY A 426 -11.32 16.23 -19.10
N LYS A 427 -11.27 16.20 -17.77
CA LYS A 427 -10.32 16.91 -16.91
C LYS A 427 -9.34 15.97 -16.23
N PHE A 428 -9.83 15.07 -15.37
CA PHE A 428 -9.02 14.07 -14.70
C PHE A 428 -8.79 12.86 -15.60
N ILE A 429 -9.83 12.41 -16.27
CA ILE A 429 -9.79 11.31 -17.21
C ILE A 429 -10.27 11.81 -18.58
N GLN A 430 -9.40 11.66 -19.58
CA GLN A 430 -9.65 12.16 -20.94
C GLN A 430 -9.91 11.05 -21.95
N ARG A 431 -9.77 9.80 -21.59
CA ARG A 431 -9.94 8.61 -22.42
C ARG A 431 -10.70 7.53 -21.68
N ASP A 432 -11.40 6.72 -22.42
CA ASP A 432 -12.14 5.56 -21.91
C ASP A 432 -11.24 4.44 -21.32
N ARG A 433 -9.93 4.52 -21.56
CA ARG A 433 -8.94 3.55 -21.06
C ARG A 433 -7.55 4.15 -20.98
N LEU A 434 -6.62 3.46 -20.30
CA LEU A 434 -5.23 3.85 -20.23
C LEU A 434 -4.55 3.81 -21.61
N SER A 435 -3.92 4.90 -22.00
CA SER A 435 -3.36 5.10 -23.36
C SER A 435 -2.01 4.40 -23.55
N VAL A 436 -1.95 3.08 -23.32
CA VAL A 436 -0.74 2.26 -23.49
C VAL A 436 -0.27 2.08 -24.94
N ASP A 437 -1.05 2.58 -25.90
CA ASP A 437 -0.67 2.71 -27.32
C ASP A 437 0.10 4.00 -27.62
N GLY A 438 0.35 4.83 -26.61
CA GLY A 438 1.08 6.09 -26.70
C GLY A 438 0.33 7.22 -27.42
N LYS A 439 -0.98 7.07 -27.73
CA LYS A 439 -1.76 8.07 -28.49
C LYS A 439 -2.62 8.99 -27.63
N GLY A 440 -2.46 8.96 -26.31
CA GLY A 440 -3.23 9.76 -25.37
C GLY A 440 -2.43 10.16 -24.15
N PRO A 441 -3.05 10.84 -23.18
CA PRO A 441 -2.39 11.22 -21.95
C PRO A 441 -1.96 9.99 -21.16
N ILE A 442 -0.69 9.95 -20.79
CA ILE A 442 -0.12 8.91 -19.93
C ILE A 442 1.16 9.42 -19.27
N ALA A 443 1.44 8.96 -18.07
CA ALA A 443 2.64 9.32 -17.30
C ALA A 443 3.90 8.62 -17.86
N THR A 444 4.43 9.10 -18.97
CA THR A 444 5.57 8.49 -19.71
C THR A 444 6.86 8.45 -18.92
N ASN A 445 7.00 9.24 -17.87
CA ASN A 445 8.17 9.26 -16.99
C ASN A 445 8.07 8.24 -15.85
N ALA A 446 6.97 7.50 -15.74
CA ALA A 446 6.79 6.52 -14.68
C ALA A 446 7.54 5.21 -14.97
N HIS A 447 7.98 4.59 -13.88
CA HIS A 447 8.37 3.18 -13.81
C HIS A 447 7.19 2.41 -13.22
N VAL A 448 6.84 1.23 -13.74
CA VAL A 448 5.61 0.57 -13.35
C VAL A 448 5.80 -0.92 -13.05
N ILE A 449 5.03 -1.41 -12.08
CA ILE A 449 4.79 -2.84 -11.85
C ILE A 449 3.29 -3.10 -11.94
N PHE A 450 2.89 -4.14 -12.67
CA PHE A 450 1.55 -4.71 -12.64
C PHE A 450 1.66 -6.18 -12.19
N GLY A 451 0.72 -6.64 -11.37
CA GLY A 451 0.74 -8.03 -10.96
C GLY A 451 -0.54 -8.50 -10.29
N TRP A 452 -0.63 -9.79 -10.05
CA TRP A 452 -1.84 -10.47 -9.62
C TRP A 452 -1.54 -11.68 -8.73
N MET A 453 -2.59 -12.18 -8.06
CA MET A 453 -2.57 -13.45 -7.35
C MET A 453 -2.91 -14.59 -8.29
N ALA A 454 -2.36 -15.77 -8.09
CA ALA A 454 -2.63 -16.92 -8.94
C ALA A 454 -4.10 -17.38 -8.93
N GLY A 455 -4.83 -17.04 -7.89
CA GLY A 455 -6.25 -17.32 -7.73
C GLY A 455 -7.13 -16.09 -7.51
N ASP A 456 -6.71 -14.92 -7.99
CA ASP A 456 -7.37 -13.61 -7.76
C ASP A 456 -8.88 -13.63 -8.02
N GLY A 457 -9.33 -14.39 -9.03
CA GLY A 457 -10.75 -14.50 -9.40
C GLY A 457 -11.56 -15.46 -8.54
N ALA A 458 -10.97 -16.15 -7.56
CA ALA A 458 -11.69 -17.11 -6.73
C ALA A 458 -12.80 -16.42 -5.93
N ASP A 459 -12.52 -15.26 -5.37
CA ASP A 459 -13.48 -14.47 -4.59
C ASP A 459 -14.63 -13.92 -5.44
N PHE A 460 -14.41 -13.79 -6.75
CA PHE A 460 -15.35 -13.28 -7.72
C PHE A 460 -16.11 -14.38 -8.47
N ALA A 461 -15.74 -15.64 -8.26
CA ALA A 461 -16.46 -16.78 -8.84
C ALA A 461 -17.88 -16.98 -8.25
N GLY A 462 -18.26 -16.20 -7.24
CA GLY A 462 -19.53 -16.33 -6.53
C GLY A 462 -19.54 -17.48 -5.53
N SER A 463 -20.72 -17.85 -5.02
CA SER A 463 -20.85 -18.98 -4.11
C SER A 463 -20.46 -20.29 -4.80
N PHE A 464 -20.06 -21.31 -4.01
CA PHE A 464 -19.89 -22.66 -4.53
C PHE A 464 -21.12 -23.05 -5.35
N PRO A 465 -20.96 -23.45 -6.62
CA PRO A 465 -22.09 -23.84 -7.43
C PRO A 465 -22.81 -25.01 -6.77
N GLN A 466 -24.10 -24.86 -6.53
CA GLN A 466 -24.93 -25.94 -6.00
C GLN A 466 -25.24 -27.05 -7.04
N SER A 467 -24.90 -26.78 -8.30
CA SER A 467 -25.12 -27.67 -9.43
C SER A 467 -23.81 -28.29 -9.90
N THR A 468 -23.79 -29.60 -10.10
CA THR A 468 -22.67 -30.35 -10.66
C THR A 468 -22.51 -30.17 -12.17
N THR A 469 -23.36 -29.40 -12.83
CA THR A 469 -23.30 -29.18 -14.26
C THR A 469 -22.53 -27.90 -14.58
N THR A 470 -21.43 -28.04 -15.31
CA THR A 470 -20.59 -26.95 -15.82
C THR A 470 -21.26 -26.12 -16.93
N GLN A 471 -22.57 -26.20 -17.08
CA GLN A 471 -23.27 -25.59 -18.21
C GLN A 471 -23.48 -24.07 -18.07
N THR A 472 -23.19 -23.50 -16.89
CA THR A 472 -23.32 -22.06 -16.69
C THR A 472 -22.22 -21.62 -15.74
N LEU A 473 -21.21 -20.93 -16.26
CA LEU A 473 -20.23 -20.21 -15.44
C LEU A 473 -20.89 -18.92 -14.93
N SER A 474 -20.55 -18.52 -13.73
CA SER A 474 -21.01 -17.27 -13.14
C SER A 474 -19.82 -16.54 -12.50
N ILE A 475 -19.68 -15.26 -12.79
CA ILE A 475 -18.65 -14.39 -12.22
C ILE A 475 -19.37 -13.23 -11.56
N GLU A 476 -19.02 -12.91 -10.32
CA GLU A 476 -19.73 -11.92 -9.48
C GLU A 476 -21.25 -12.15 -9.39
N GLY A 477 -21.69 -13.41 -9.44
CA GLY A 477 -23.12 -13.76 -9.45
C GLY A 477 -23.82 -13.55 -10.81
N ILE A 478 -23.11 -13.08 -11.83
CA ILE A 478 -23.64 -12.84 -13.17
C ILE A 478 -23.37 -14.07 -14.06
N PRO A 479 -24.38 -14.68 -14.66
CA PRO A 479 -24.18 -15.81 -15.57
C PRO A 479 -23.38 -15.39 -16.83
N VAL A 480 -22.31 -16.10 -17.11
CA VAL A 480 -21.58 -15.98 -18.37
C VAL A 480 -22.49 -16.54 -19.50
N ALA A 481 -22.59 -15.83 -20.61
CA ALA A 481 -23.43 -16.25 -21.74
C ALA A 481 -23.13 -17.69 -22.17
N SER A 482 -24.20 -18.47 -22.47
CA SER A 482 -24.08 -19.91 -22.70
C SER A 482 -23.13 -20.28 -23.86
N ASN A 483 -23.11 -19.48 -24.92
CA ASN A 483 -22.19 -19.66 -26.05
C ASN A 483 -20.73 -19.41 -25.64
N LEU A 484 -20.46 -18.44 -24.77
CA LEU A 484 -19.15 -18.14 -24.25
C LEU A 484 -18.72 -19.23 -23.24
N THR A 485 -19.62 -19.61 -22.34
CA THR A 485 -19.38 -20.76 -21.41
C THR A 485 -18.97 -22.01 -22.18
N THR A 486 -19.70 -22.37 -23.24
CA THR A 486 -19.39 -23.52 -24.09
C THR A 486 -18.00 -23.37 -24.73
N ALA A 487 -17.72 -22.21 -25.33
CA ALA A 487 -16.42 -21.95 -25.96
C ALA A 487 -15.25 -22.04 -24.96
N ILE A 488 -15.41 -21.51 -23.74
CA ILE A 488 -14.42 -21.61 -22.67
C ILE A 488 -14.15 -23.06 -22.30
N LEU A 489 -15.20 -23.85 -22.06
CA LEU A 489 -15.07 -25.24 -21.63
C LEU A 489 -14.51 -26.15 -22.74
N GLU A 490 -14.86 -25.89 -24.02
CA GLU A 490 -14.35 -26.63 -25.16
C GLU A 490 -12.94 -26.21 -25.60
N SER A 491 -12.46 -25.05 -25.18
CA SER A 491 -11.12 -24.55 -25.52
C SER A 491 -9.96 -25.43 -25.05
N GLY A 492 -10.18 -26.24 -24.00
CA GLY A 492 -9.14 -27.00 -23.32
C GLY A 492 -8.14 -26.15 -22.53
N LEU A 493 -8.35 -24.83 -22.45
CA LEU A 493 -7.49 -23.90 -21.68
C LEU A 493 -7.75 -24.02 -20.17
N PHE A 494 -8.97 -24.37 -19.78
CA PHE A 494 -9.40 -24.51 -18.40
C PHE A 494 -9.81 -25.97 -18.10
N PRO A 495 -8.86 -26.93 -18.09
CA PRO A 495 -9.18 -28.33 -17.85
C PRO A 495 -9.80 -28.48 -16.45
N ARG A 496 -10.94 -29.19 -16.40
CA ARG A 496 -11.64 -29.45 -15.14
C ARG A 496 -10.80 -30.43 -14.30
N PRO A 497 -10.51 -30.11 -13.02
CA PRO A 497 -9.91 -31.06 -12.10
C PRO A 497 -10.79 -32.31 -11.91
N SER A 498 -10.22 -33.38 -11.38
CA SER A 498 -10.93 -34.59 -11.00
C SER A 498 -10.59 -34.96 -9.55
N THR A 499 -11.05 -34.12 -8.62
CA THR A 499 -10.78 -34.31 -7.18
C THR A 499 -11.75 -35.28 -6.51
N GLY A 500 -12.82 -35.68 -7.22
CA GLY A 500 -13.95 -36.44 -6.67
C GLY A 500 -15.03 -35.54 -6.04
N ASN A 501 -14.80 -34.23 -5.96
CA ASN A 501 -15.80 -33.23 -5.57
C ASN A 501 -16.16 -32.38 -6.79
N GLU A 502 -17.25 -32.75 -7.45
CA GLU A 502 -17.67 -32.07 -8.69
C GLU A 502 -17.97 -30.59 -8.51
N THR A 503 -18.45 -30.18 -7.34
CA THR A 503 -18.71 -28.77 -7.04
C THR A 503 -17.41 -27.97 -6.96
N LEU A 504 -16.41 -28.49 -6.26
CA LEU A 504 -15.08 -27.88 -6.18
C LEU A 504 -14.38 -27.85 -7.54
N ASP A 505 -14.50 -28.94 -8.33
CA ASP A 505 -13.93 -29.02 -9.66
C ASP A 505 -14.52 -27.96 -10.60
N THR A 506 -15.83 -27.71 -10.51
CA THR A 506 -16.53 -26.68 -11.26
C THR A 506 -16.14 -25.29 -10.78
N PHE A 507 -16.11 -25.07 -9.46
CA PHE A 507 -15.66 -23.82 -8.86
C PHE A 507 -14.23 -23.46 -9.30
N ASN A 508 -13.33 -24.45 -9.31
CA ASN A 508 -11.95 -24.25 -9.76
C ASN A 508 -11.86 -23.77 -11.22
N VAL A 509 -12.71 -24.27 -12.10
CA VAL A 509 -12.76 -23.76 -13.49
C VAL A 509 -13.23 -22.31 -13.50
N THR A 510 -14.31 -22.00 -12.79
CA THR A 510 -14.87 -20.65 -12.73
C THR A 510 -13.86 -19.65 -12.15
N ALA A 511 -13.21 -20.00 -11.04
CA ALA A 511 -12.19 -19.17 -10.40
C ALA A 511 -11.02 -18.84 -11.33
N ARG A 512 -10.54 -19.82 -12.11
CA ARG A 512 -9.47 -19.59 -13.10
C ARG A 512 -9.93 -18.73 -14.26
N VAL A 513 -11.16 -18.92 -14.74
CA VAL A 513 -11.74 -18.06 -15.78
C VAL A 513 -11.89 -16.63 -15.29
N ALA A 514 -12.36 -16.43 -14.05
CA ALA A 514 -12.44 -15.11 -13.44
C ALA A 514 -11.04 -14.49 -13.24
N THR A 515 -10.06 -15.27 -12.76
CA THR A 515 -8.67 -14.81 -12.61
C THR A 515 -8.12 -14.30 -13.94
N ASP A 516 -8.27 -15.07 -15.00
CA ASP A 516 -7.75 -14.68 -16.32
C ASP A 516 -8.54 -13.48 -16.89
N GLY A 517 -9.87 -13.53 -16.80
CA GLY A 517 -10.75 -12.51 -17.40
C GLY A 517 -10.68 -11.15 -16.71
N GLU A 518 -10.60 -11.15 -15.38
CA GLU A 518 -10.66 -9.91 -14.62
C GLU A 518 -9.30 -9.30 -14.31
N PHE A 519 -8.23 -10.11 -14.22
CA PHE A 519 -6.91 -9.63 -13.79
C PHE A 519 -5.82 -9.90 -14.82
N VAL A 520 -5.52 -11.17 -15.10
CA VAL A 520 -4.31 -11.56 -15.82
C VAL A 520 -4.28 -11.04 -17.24
N CYS A 521 -5.38 -11.20 -18.00
CA CYS A 521 -5.41 -10.81 -19.41
C CYS A 521 -5.29 -9.30 -19.59
N LEU A 522 -5.93 -8.51 -18.71
CA LEU A 522 -5.82 -7.05 -18.74
C LEU A 522 -4.39 -6.59 -18.51
N ASP A 523 -3.77 -7.10 -17.45
CA ASP A 523 -2.42 -6.66 -17.06
C ASP A 523 -1.37 -7.13 -18.06
N GLN A 524 -1.51 -8.34 -18.60
CA GLN A 524 -0.65 -8.82 -19.69
C GLN A 524 -0.81 -7.99 -20.96
N ALA A 525 -2.04 -7.68 -21.36
CA ALA A 525 -2.30 -6.83 -22.52
C ALA A 525 -1.75 -5.41 -22.33
N THR A 526 -1.90 -4.86 -21.12
CA THR A 526 -1.32 -3.58 -20.72
C THR A 526 0.19 -3.61 -20.83
N ALA A 527 0.84 -4.63 -20.25
CA ALA A 527 2.29 -4.82 -20.27
C ALA A 527 2.82 -4.96 -21.70
N HIS A 528 2.18 -5.82 -22.49
CA HIS A 528 2.55 -6.03 -23.90
C HIS A 528 2.45 -4.75 -24.72
N SER A 529 1.32 -4.06 -24.65
CA SER A 529 1.10 -2.83 -25.43
C SER A 529 2.04 -1.71 -24.97
N ALA A 530 2.19 -1.50 -23.67
CA ALA A 530 3.07 -0.48 -23.14
C ALA A 530 4.55 -0.72 -23.50
N SER A 531 5.00 -1.99 -23.48
CA SER A 531 6.33 -2.40 -23.91
C SER A 531 6.54 -2.17 -25.42
N LEU A 532 5.58 -2.60 -26.24
CA LEU A 532 5.64 -2.42 -27.70
C LEU A 532 5.77 -0.95 -28.10
N HIS A 533 5.05 -0.06 -27.42
CA HIS A 533 5.04 1.37 -27.69
C HIS A 533 6.02 2.16 -26.81
N ARG A 534 6.76 1.52 -25.92
CA ARG A 534 7.74 2.12 -25.01
C ARG A 534 7.15 3.29 -24.21
N VAL A 535 5.98 3.05 -23.64
CA VAL A 535 5.20 4.09 -22.96
C VAL A 535 5.80 4.48 -21.62
N PHE A 536 6.30 3.50 -20.86
CA PHE A 536 6.92 3.71 -19.55
C PHE A 536 8.44 3.59 -19.61
N LYS A 537 9.13 4.13 -18.62
CA LYS A 537 10.61 4.03 -18.52
C LYS A 537 11.08 2.61 -18.25
N SER A 538 10.39 1.89 -17.38
CA SER A 538 10.55 0.45 -17.15
C SER A 538 9.21 -0.15 -16.78
N MET A 539 9.06 -1.44 -17.03
CA MET A 539 7.85 -2.16 -16.75
C MET A 539 8.16 -3.55 -16.26
N TRP A 540 7.51 -3.94 -15.17
CA TRP A 540 7.69 -5.20 -14.49
C TRP A 540 6.34 -5.86 -14.28
N THR A 541 6.32 -7.19 -14.20
CA THR A 541 5.12 -7.97 -13.85
C THR A 541 5.45 -9.04 -12.82
N TYR A 542 4.45 -9.41 -12.00
CA TYR A 542 4.57 -10.53 -11.06
C TYR A 542 3.27 -11.33 -10.98
N GLN A 543 3.38 -12.57 -10.50
CA GLN A 543 2.28 -13.38 -10.02
C GLN A 543 2.67 -13.95 -8.66
N PHE A 544 1.78 -13.85 -7.67
CA PHE A 544 1.96 -14.50 -6.38
C PHE A 544 1.22 -15.83 -6.33
N ASP A 545 1.96 -16.88 -6.05
CA ASP A 545 1.44 -18.23 -5.83
C ASP A 545 1.30 -18.59 -4.34
N ARG A 546 1.47 -17.59 -3.45
CA ARG A 546 1.28 -17.71 -2.01
C ARG A 546 0.48 -16.52 -1.49
N SER A 547 -0.55 -16.80 -0.68
CA SER A 547 -1.38 -15.80 -0.02
C SER A 547 -1.48 -16.05 1.47
N TYR A 548 -1.80 -15.03 2.25
CA TYR A 548 -2.15 -15.16 3.65
C TYR A 548 -3.30 -14.20 3.97
N GLY A 549 -4.44 -14.76 4.39
CA GLY A 549 -5.67 -14.00 4.47
C GLY A 549 -6.10 -13.53 3.08
N GLY A 550 -6.79 -12.41 3.03
CA GLY A 550 -7.30 -11.81 1.81
C GLY A 550 -8.78 -11.47 1.97
N TYR A 551 -9.38 -10.98 0.90
CA TYR A 551 -10.82 -10.83 0.84
C TYR A 551 -11.44 -12.22 0.67
N GLU A 552 -12.21 -12.68 1.65
CA GLU A 552 -12.76 -14.05 1.66
C GLU A 552 -14.29 -14.04 1.83
N PRO A 553 -15.04 -13.77 0.76
CA PRO A 553 -16.50 -13.83 0.80
C PRO A 553 -17.04 -15.28 0.93
N ILE A 554 -16.19 -16.28 0.62
CA ILE A 554 -16.50 -17.70 0.74
C ILE A 554 -15.54 -18.32 1.76
N PRO A 555 -15.99 -18.58 3.02
CA PRO A 555 -15.08 -19.08 4.06
C PRO A 555 -14.40 -20.39 3.71
N GLY A 556 -13.07 -20.47 3.95
CA GLY A 556 -12.27 -21.68 3.85
C GLY A 556 -11.78 -22.04 2.45
N ILE A 557 -11.90 -21.15 1.46
CA ILE A 557 -11.32 -21.38 0.13
C ILE A 557 -9.92 -20.77 -0.02
N CYS A 558 -9.67 -19.67 0.66
CA CYS A 558 -8.42 -18.93 0.60
C CYS A 558 -7.39 -19.44 1.61
N ASP A 559 -7.81 -20.26 2.56
CA ASP A 559 -6.93 -20.86 3.55
C ASP A 559 -6.45 -22.26 3.10
N PRO A 560 -5.15 -22.54 3.26
CA PRO A 560 -4.66 -23.88 3.01
C PRO A 560 -5.23 -24.88 4.03
N PRO A 561 -5.42 -26.16 3.63
CA PRO A 561 -5.99 -27.19 4.50
C PRO A 561 -5.18 -27.39 5.79
N ILE A 562 -5.87 -27.45 6.92
CA ILE A 562 -5.27 -27.77 8.23
C ILE A 562 -4.92 -29.24 8.27
N THR A 563 -3.69 -29.57 8.70
CA THR A 563 -3.20 -30.95 8.91
C THR A 563 -2.69 -31.13 10.33
N SER A 564 -2.40 -32.37 10.73
CA SER A 564 -1.84 -32.65 12.05
C SER A 564 -0.42 -32.08 12.24
N THR A 565 0.30 -31.84 11.16
CA THR A 565 1.65 -31.25 11.13
C THR A 565 1.65 -29.74 10.91
N HIS A 566 0.57 -29.19 10.34
CA HIS A 566 0.41 -27.78 10.06
C HIS A 566 -0.91 -27.29 10.65
N PRO A 567 -0.96 -26.95 11.94
CA PRO A 567 -2.20 -26.57 12.62
C PRO A 567 -2.78 -25.21 12.17
N PHE A 568 -2.01 -24.42 11.43
CA PHE A 568 -2.40 -23.13 10.88
C PHE A 568 -2.63 -23.16 9.37
N GLY A 569 -2.75 -24.35 8.79
CA GLY A 569 -2.85 -24.62 7.36
C GLY A 569 -1.53 -25.05 6.74
N ASP A 570 -1.61 -25.91 5.74
CA ASP A 570 -0.47 -26.47 5.00
C ASP A 570 -0.40 -25.87 3.58
N PRO A 571 0.43 -24.81 3.35
CA PRO A 571 0.51 -24.14 2.06
C PRO A 571 1.10 -25.02 0.94
N SER A 572 1.62 -26.21 1.26
CA SER A 572 2.05 -27.20 0.25
C SER A 572 0.89 -27.95 -0.39
N LEU A 573 -0.29 -27.89 0.23
CA LEU A 573 -1.53 -28.46 -0.29
C LEU A 573 -2.30 -27.46 -1.15
N PRO A 574 -3.14 -27.90 -2.10
CA PRO A 574 -3.91 -27.00 -2.95
C PRO A 574 -4.88 -26.12 -2.18
N TYR A 575 -4.83 -24.80 -2.42
CA TYR A 575 -5.78 -23.78 -1.97
C TYR A 575 -5.81 -22.65 -3.00
N PHE A 576 -6.74 -21.73 -2.87
CA PHE A 576 -6.80 -20.56 -3.76
C PHE A 576 -6.00 -19.40 -3.18
N GLN A 577 -5.12 -18.85 -4.00
CA GLN A 577 -4.36 -17.63 -3.67
C GLN A 577 -5.24 -16.43 -3.97
N CYS A 578 -6.11 -16.13 -3.03
CA CYS A 578 -7.20 -15.19 -3.19
C CYS A 578 -6.75 -13.73 -3.27
N HIS A 579 -7.67 -12.90 -3.73
CA HIS A 579 -7.56 -11.45 -3.83
C HIS A 579 -7.12 -10.83 -2.51
N SER A 580 -6.22 -9.84 -2.53
CA SER A 580 -5.65 -9.17 -1.35
C SER A 580 -4.75 -10.04 -0.46
N GLY A 581 -4.50 -11.30 -0.81
CA GLY A 581 -3.67 -12.21 -0.02
C GLY A 581 -2.16 -11.91 -0.06
N ASP A 582 -1.74 -10.91 -0.82
CA ASP A 582 -0.37 -10.40 -0.89
C ASP A 582 -0.08 -9.29 0.15
N LEU A 583 -1.10 -8.66 0.70
CA LEU A 583 -0.97 -7.41 1.45
C LEU A 583 -0.13 -7.54 2.72
N ASN A 584 -0.39 -8.56 3.54
CA ASN A 584 0.41 -8.79 4.76
C ASN A 584 1.88 -9.02 4.44
N PHE A 585 2.19 -9.72 3.35
CA PHE A 585 3.56 -9.96 2.90
C PHE A 585 4.24 -8.68 2.42
N ASN A 586 3.54 -7.86 1.63
CA ASN A 586 4.09 -6.65 1.03
C ASN A 586 4.40 -5.56 2.07
N PHE A 587 3.57 -5.46 3.11
CA PHE A 587 3.79 -4.53 4.23
C PHE A 587 4.70 -5.09 5.31
N GLY A 588 4.97 -6.42 5.31
CA GLY A 588 5.76 -7.08 6.34
C GLY A 588 5.00 -7.25 7.66
N ASN A 589 3.69 -7.45 7.62
CA ASN A 589 2.81 -7.33 8.78
C ASN A 589 2.22 -8.65 9.30
N LEU A 590 2.67 -9.82 8.81
CA LEU A 590 2.18 -11.11 9.33
C LEU A 590 2.28 -11.18 10.85
N GLY A 591 3.47 -10.95 11.38
CA GLY A 591 3.70 -11.01 12.81
C GLY A 591 2.98 -9.89 13.59
N GLN A 592 2.96 -8.67 13.04
CA GLN A 592 2.28 -7.53 13.66
C GLN A 592 0.75 -7.72 13.69
N ALA A 593 0.19 -8.41 12.70
CA ALA A 593 -1.22 -8.82 12.67
C ALA A 593 -1.51 -10.05 13.56
N ASN A 594 -0.51 -10.59 14.24
CA ASN A 594 -0.59 -11.81 15.06
C ASN A 594 -1.05 -13.03 14.24
N LEU A 595 -0.62 -13.09 12.99
CA LEU A 595 -0.83 -14.22 12.09
C LEU A 595 0.33 -15.21 12.27
N PRO A 596 0.08 -16.46 12.66
CA PRO A 596 1.14 -17.45 12.88
C PRO A 596 1.77 -17.86 11.56
N PHE A 597 3.09 -18.06 11.52
CA PHE A 597 3.73 -18.69 10.38
C PHE A 597 3.22 -20.13 10.21
N ARG A 598 2.72 -20.46 9.02
CA ARG A 598 2.12 -21.75 8.73
C ARG A 598 3.16 -22.83 8.45
N ASP A 599 4.32 -22.38 7.90
CA ASP A 599 5.50 -23.20 7.62
C ASP A 599 6.78 -22.34 7.67
N GLU A 600 7.91 -22.94 7.34
CA GLU A 600 9.23 -22.29 7.29
C GLU A 600 9.40 -21.26 6.17
N PHE A 601 8.41 -21.10 5.28
CA PHE A 601 8.51 -20.23 4.10
C PHE A 601 7.71 -18.95 4.20
N ASP A 602 6.76 -18.83 5.13
CA ASP A 602 5.99 -17.59 5.30
C ASP A 602 6.90 -16.40 5.60
N LEU A 603 7.81 -16.52 6.56
CA LEU A 603 8.76 -15.46 6.90
C LEU A 603 9.74 -15.13 5.75
N PRO A 604 10.43 -16.11 5.12
CA PRO A 604 11.26 -15.83 3.95
C PRO A 604 10.51 -15.14 2.81
N PHE A 605 9.27 -15.53 2.53
CA PHE A 605 8.46 -14.94 1.48
C PHE A 605 8.11 -13.48 1.81
N GLU A 606 7.70 -13.20 3.05
CA GLU A 606 7.46 -11.85 3.55
C GLU A 606 8.70 -10.96 3.41
N GLN A 607 9.86 -11.45 3.81
CA GLN A 607 11.14 -10.73 3.71
C GLN A 607 11.47 -10.36 2.26
N VAL A 608 11.34 -11.31 1.34
CA VAL A 608 11.68 -11.10 -0.08
C VAL A 608 10.72 -10.12 -0.74
N THR A 609 9.43 -10.22 -0.46
CA THR A 609 8.41 -9.34 -1.06
C THR A 609 8.53 -7.91 -0.55
N ALA A 610 8.64 -7.72 0.77
CA ALA A 610 8.85 -6.39 1.35
C ALA A 610 10.13 -5.72 0.81
N ASP A 611 11.23 -6.49 0.68
CA ASP A 611 12.49 -5.98 0.12
C ASP A 611 12.36 -5.60 -1.36
N ALA A 612 11.58 -6.36 -2.16
CA ALA A 612 11.36 -6.08 -3.57
C ALA A 612 10.54 -4.80 -3.78
N TRP A 613 9.44 -4.60 -3.02
CA TRP A 613 8.64 -3.37 -3.06
C TRP A 613 9.46 -2.16 -2.65
N ALA A 614 10.20 -2.25 -1.55
CA ALA A 614 11.08 -1.18 -1.10
C ALA A 614 12.22 -0.89 -2.11
N ALA A 615 12.81 -1.93 -2.72
CA ALA A 615 13.84 -1.77 -3.75
C ALA A 615 13.30 -1.02 -4.97
N PHE A 616 12.07 -1.35 -5.41
CA PHE A 616 11.45 -0.62 -6.49
C PHE A 616 11.24 0.86 -6.14
N ALA A 617 10.80 1.17 -4.93
CA ALA A 617 10.68 2.56 -4.50
C ALA A 617 12.03 3.28 -4.44
N ARG A 618 13.12 2.59 -4.06
CA ARG A 618 14.46 3.18 -3.99
C ARG A 618 15.11 3.41 -5.35
N ALA A 619 14.93 2.48 -6.30
CA ALA A 619 15.71 2.44 -7.53
C ALA A 619 14.89 2.21 -8.81
N TYR A 620 13.56 2.11 -8.69
CA TYR A 620 12.64 1.74 -9.78
C TYR A 620 12.98 0.37 -10.42
N ASN A 621 13.58 -0.48 -9.60
CA ASN A 621 13.96 -1.84 -9.93
C ASN A 621 13.57 -2.75 -8.74
N PRO A 622 12.71 -3.76 -8.91
CA PRO A 622 12.29 -4.64 -7.83
C PRO A 622 13.40 -5.59 -7.33
N ASN A 623 14.56 -5.59 -7.99
CA ASN A 623 15.72 -6.34 -7.55
C ASN A 623 16.48 -5.55 -6.47
N PRO A 624 16.45 -5.98 -5.19
CA PRO A 624 17.18 -5.32 -4.13
C PRO A 624 18.69 -5.24 -4.39
N ASP A 625 19.29 -4.11 -4.07
CA ASP A 625 20.73 -3.92 -4.22
C ASP A 625 21.52 -4.86 -3.29
N ALA A 626 22.51 -5.56 -3.85
CA ALA A 626 23.27 -6.57 -3.10
C ALA A 626 24.11 -5.95 -1.96
N ALA A 627 24.61 -4.70 -2.12
CA ALA A 627 25.35 -4.02 -1.07
C ALA A 627 24.40 -3.60 0.08
N PHE A 628 23.18 -3.17 -0.25
CA PHE A 628 22.14 -2.89 0.74
C PHE A 628 21.80 -4.14 1.55
N LEU A 629 21.48 -5.25 0.88
CA LEU A 629 21.14 -6.52 1.54
C LEU A 629 22.29 -7.02 2.45
N ALA A 630 23.52 -6.93 1.95
CA ALA A 630 24.70 -7.33 2.72
C ALA A 630 24.93 -6.42 3.92
N ALA A 631 24.76 -5.11 3.77
CA ALA A 631 24.91 -4.15 4.85
C ALA A 631 23.83 -4.31 5.94
N ARG A 632 22.58 -4.60 5.53
CA ARG A 632 21.47 -4.87 6.43
C ARG A 632 21.46 -6.28 7.02
N GLY A 633 22.33 -7.19 6.55
CA GLY A 633 22.32 -8.59 6.97
C GLY A 633 21.11 -9.40 6.48
N TYR A 634 20.45 -8.97 5.40
CA TYR A 634 19.25 -9.61 4.85
C TYR A 634 19.64 -10.81 3.97
N SER A 635 20.09 -11.87 4.63
CA SER A 635 20.65 -13.05 3.98
C SER A 635 19.63 -13.87 3.19
N THR A 636 18.38 -13.92 3.66
CA THR A 636 17.28 -14.65 3.01
C THR A 636 17.01 -14.10 1.61
N THR A 637 16.79 -12.80 1.50
CA THR A 637 16.57 -12.13 0.21
C THR A 637 17.78 -12.25 -0.70
N SER A 638 18.99 -12.14 -0.13
CA SER A 638 20.23 -12.36 -0.89
C SER A 638 20.34 -13.80 -1.42
N ALA A 639 19.88 -14.80 -0.68
CA ALA A 639 19.86 -16.20 -1.12
C ALA A 639 18.82 -16.39 -2.23
N ALA A 640 17.63 -15.87 -2.05
CA ALA A 640 16.55 -15.93 -3.03
C ALA A 640 16.98 -15.36 -4.40
N LEU A 641 17.57 -14.17 -4.42
CA LEU A 641 18.06 -13.57 -5.67
C LEU A 641 19.15 -14.39 -6.37
N ARG A 642 20.02 -15.07 -5.61
CA ARG A 642 21.04 -15.94 -6.21
C ARG A 642 20.44 -17.22 -6.80
N GLU A 643 19.38 -17.72 -6.21
CA GLU A 643 18.77 -18.99 -6.58
C GLU A 643 17.79 -18.84 -7.73
N TRP A 644 16.93 -17.83 -7.68
CA TRP A 644 15.87 -17.62 -8.68
C TRP A 644 16.27 -16.71 -9.83
N GLY A 645 17.34 -15.97 -9.65
CA GLY A 645 17.74 -14.90 -10.56
C GLY A 645 16.98 -13.59 -10.32
N PRO A 646 17.38 -12.52 -11.02
CA PRO A 646 16.71 -11.23 -10.92
C PRO A 646 15.39 -11.22 -11.69
N TRP A 647 14.48 -10.33 -11.29
CA TRP A 647 13.36 -9.94 -12.14
C TRP A 647 13.90 -9.31 -13.43
N GLU A 648 13.20 -9.54 -14.53
CA GLU A 648 13.55 -8.94 -15.81
C GLU A 648 12.57 -7.83 -16.19
N ASP A 649 13.08 -6.73 -16.73
CA ASP A 649 12.28 -5.62 -17.24
C ASP A 649 11.62 -6.01 -18.57
N VAL A 650 10.29 -6.00 -18.63
CA VAL A 650 9.50 -6.36 -19.82
C VAL A 650 9.58 -5.33 -20.95
N THR A 651 10.21 -4.17 -20.73
CA THR A 651 10.51 -3.22 -21.80
C THR A 651 11.66 -3.68 -22.70
N SER A 652 12.44 -4.67 -22.27
CA SER A 652 13.43 -5.35 -23.11
C SER A 652 12.72 -6.28 -24.12
N PRO A 653 13.14 -6.33 -25.40
CA PRO A 653 12.43 -7.14 -26.42
C PRO A 653 12.47 -8.66 -26.23
N ALA A 654 13.16 -9.13 -25.21
CA ALA A 654 13.24 -10.52 -24.84
C ALA A 654 12.51 -10.77 -23.51
N LEU A 655 11.39 -11.40 -23.54
CA LEU A 655 10.67 -12.06 -22.46
C LEU A 655 9.76 -11.22 -21.54
N CYS A 656 8.47 -11.56 -21.60
CA CYS A 656 7.62 -11.59 -20.41
C CYS A 656 8.13 -12.70 -19.50
N VAL A 657 8.99 -12.42 -18.54
CA VAL A 657 9.39 -13.40 -17.53
C VAL A 657 8.40 -13.31 -16.38
N PHE A 658 7.62 -14.35 -16.22
CA PHE A 658 6.73 -14.54 -15.10
C PHE A 658 7.58 -14.89 -13.88
N TRP A 659 7.61 -14.02 -12.90
CA TRP A 659 8.04 -14.41 -11.58
C TRP A 659 6.90 -15.21 -10.93
N ARG A 660 6.90 -16.50 -11.17
CA ARG A 660 6.14 -17.42 -10.32
C ARG A 660 6.82 -17.41 -8.97
N GLY A 661 6.04 -17.27 -7.91
CA GLY A 661 6.52 -17.43 -6.54
C GLY A 661 7.05 -18.86 -6.28
N GLN A 662 8.06 -19.27 -7.02
CA GLN A 662 8.81 -20.53 -6.83
C GLN A 662 9.81 -20.43 -5.66
N VAL A 663 9.51 -19.58 -4.67
CA VAL A 663 10.24 -19.50 -3.40
C VAL A 663 10.35 -20.85 -2.73
N MET A 664 9.57 -21.82 -3.16
CA MET A 664 9.25 -23.02 -2.39
C MET A 664 9.91 -24.32 -2.84
N GLU A 665 10.40 -24.44 -4.06
CA GLU A 665 10.99 -25.70 -4.50
C GLU A 665 12.48 -25.87 -4.12
N ALA A 666 13.15 -24.77 -3.83
CA ALA A 666 14.60 -24.80 -3.73
C ALA A 666 15.14 -24.94 -2.31
N ALA A 667 14.37 -24.57 -1.28
CA ALA A 667 14.83 -24.66 0.11
C ALA A 667 14.64 -26.04 0.76
N GLY A 668 13.93 -26.95 0.14
CA GLY A 668 13.74 -28.30 0.67
C GLY A 668 13.80 -29.32 -0.44
N GLY A 669 14.93 -30.01 -0.61
CA GLY A 669 15.25 -31.06 -1.58
C GLY A 669 14.14 -32.04 -1.97
N LEU A 670 13.01 -31.57 -2.45
CA LEU A 670 11.93 -32.36 -3.01
C LEU A 670 12.12 -32.47 -4.52
N SER A 671 12.25 -33.71 -4.96
CA SER A 671 12.54 -34.10 -6.34
C SER A 671 11.57 -33.45 -7.33
N LYS A 672 12.12 -33.07 -8.50
CA LYS A 672 11.44 -32.51 -9.68
C LYS A 672 10.26 -33.35 -10.25
N SER A 673 9.71 -34.30 -9.52
CA SER A 673 8.70 -35.23 -10.04
C SER A 673 7.25 -34.90 -9.69
N SER A 674 6.96 -33.92 -8.84
CA SER A 674 5.60 -33.55 -8.47
C SER A 674 5.05 -32.26 -9.10
N ALA A 675 5.91 -31.43 -9.72
CA ALA A 675 5.53 -30.17 -10.36
C ALA A 675 4.94 -30.32 -11.79
N THR A 676 4.74 -31.53 -12.29
CA THR A 676 4.36 -31.78 -13.70
C THR A 676 2.87 -31.85 -13.97
N SER A 677 1.97 -31.57 -13.04
CA SER A 677 0.52 -31.66 -13.28
C SER A 677 -0.20 -30.36 -13.57
N TRP A 678 0.41 -29.21 -13.42
CA TRP A 678 -0.19 -27.91 -13.79
C TRP A 678 0.58 -27.34 -14.99
N GLY A 679 0.07 -27.67 -16.17
CA GLY A 679 0.73 -27.38 -17.43
C GLY A 679 1.05 -25.92 -17.65
N SER A 680 2.32 -25.56 -17.40
CA SER A 680 2.91 -24.37 -18.00
C SER A 680 3.11 -24.62 -19.50
N ARG A 681 2.19 -24.20 -20.33
CA ARG A 681 2.48 -23.90 -21.73
C ARG A 681 2.63 -22.40 -21.86
N SER A 682 3.88 -21.97 -22.05
CA SER A 682 4.19 -20.66 -22.60
C SER A 682 3.49 -20.54 -23.96
N ILE A 683 2.35 -19.82 -23.99
CA ILE A 683 1.68 -19.42 -25.22
C ILE A 683 2.00 -17.95 -25.43
N PHE A 684 3.19 -17.68 -25.97
CA PHE A 684 3.48 -16.46 -26.69
C PHE A 684 3.95 -16.80 -28.10
N THR A 685 3.02 -17.24 -28.91
CA THR A 685 3.09 -17.07 -30.36
C THR A 685 1.80 -16.39 -30.76
N ARG A 686 1.91 -15.08 -31.15
CA ARG A 686 0.86 -14.27 -31.76
C ARG A 686 -0.52 -14.53 -31.13
N ILE A 687 -0.90 -13.71 -30.15
CA ILE A 687 -2.31 -13.60 -29.80
C ILE A 687 -2.95 -12.74 -30.90
N ASP A 688 -3.32 -13.36 -32.01
CA ASP A 688 -4.50 -12.92 -32.76
C ASP A 688 -5.67 -13.28 -31.84
N PHE A 689 -6.29 -12.26 -31.21
CA PHE A 689 -7.52 -12.42 -30.43
C PHE A 689 -8.68 -12.77 -31.38
N THR A 690 -8.61 -13.92 -32.00
CA THR A 690 -9.71 -14.59 -32.67
C THR A 690 -9.84 -15.96 -32.03
N ILE A 691 -10.57 -16.01 -30.91
CA ILE A 691 -11.31 -17.23 -30.61
C ILE A 691 -12.30 -17.35 -31.77
N PRO A 692 -12.34 -18.47 -32.53
CA PRO A 692 -13.31 -18.60 -33.63
C PRO A 692 -14.71 -18.34 -33.08
N GLY A 693 -15.34 -17.24 -33.46
CA GLY A 693 -16.68 -16.81 -33.01
C GLY A 693 -16.74 -15.70 -31.99
N ILE A 694 -15.59 -15.18 -31.45
CA ILE A 694 -15.57 -14.02 -30.57
C ILE A 694 -14.81 -12.92 -31.28
N SER A 695 -15.55 -12.05 -31.96
CA SER A 695 -15.08 -10.76 -32.45
C SER A 695 -15.34 -9.76 -31.35
N ILE A 696 -14.31 -9.17 -30.74
CA ILE A 696 -14.42 -7.93 -30.01
C ILE A 696 -14.61 -6.83 -31.06
N GLY A 697 -15.82 -6.80 -31.61
CA GLY A 697 -16.20 -5.86 -32.68
C GLY A 697 -16.69 -4.57 -32.06
N HIS A 698 -15.99 -3.50 -32.35
CA HIS A 698 -16.55 -2.18 -32.27
C HIS A 698 -17.82 -2.11 -33.17
N SER A 699 -19.02 -2.12 -32.58
CA SER A 699 -20.21 -1.69 -33.21
C SER A 699 -20.40 -0.20 -32.98
N ILE A 700 -19.84 0.62 -33.87
CA ILE A 700 -20.27 1.99 -34.03
C ILE A 700 -21.72 1.95 -34.53
N VAL A 701 -22.69 2.22 -33.67
CA VAL A 701 -24.06 2.48 -34.08
C VAL A 701 -24.16 3.96 -34.44
N THR A 702 -24.05 4.24 -35.74
CA THR A 702 -24.49 5.51 -36.29
C THR A 702 -25.94 5.38 -36.72
N GLY A 703 -26.85 6.17 -36.12
CA GLY A 703 -28.03 6.66 -36.81
C GLY A 703 -29.40 6.18 -36.37
N SER A 704 -30.09 7.11 -35.76
CA SER A 704 -31.51 7.48 -35.94
C SER A 704 -32.61 6.65 -35.26
N SER A 705 -33.25 7.36 -34.35
CA SER A 705 -34.68 7.42 -33.99
C SER A 705 -35.26 6.45 -32.96
N PRO A 706 -36.03 6.96 -32.01
CA PRO A 706 -36.35 6.28 -30.75
C PRO A 706 -37.59 5.39 -30.89
N ARG A 707 -37.43 4.11 -30.60
CA ARG A 707 -38.56 3.28 -30.18
C ARG A 707 -38.27 2.69 -28.84
N LYS A 708 -39.06 3.11 -27.83
CA LYS A 708 -39.12 2.55 -26.49
C LYS A 708 -39.27 1.03 -26.56
N ARG A 709 -38.23 0.33 -26.24
CA ARG A 709 -38.31 -1.04 -25.74
C ARG A 709 -37.61 -1.07 -24.39
N LYS A 710 -38.33 -1.45 -23.37
CA LYS A 710 -37.75 -1.87 -22.09
C LYS A 710 -36.74 -2.99 -22.41
N ARG A 711 -35.46 -2.70 -22.27
CA ARG A 711 -34.39 -3.72 -22.29
C ARG A 711 -34.12 -4.14 -20.87
N SER A 712 -34.13 -5.44 -20.66
CA SER A 712 -33.55 -6.09 -19.51
C SER A 712 -32.04 -5.74 -19.43
N PRO A 713 -31.41 -5.69 -18.23
CA PRO A 713 -29.99 -5.39 -18.05
C PRO A 713 -29.01 -6.38 -18.70
N LEU A 714 -29.47 -7.35 -19.46
CA LEU A 714 -28.72 -8.51 -19.92
C LEU A 714 -28.19 -8.41 -21.36
N ASP A 715 -28.27 -7.28 -22.04
CA ASP A 715 -27.76 -7.13 -23.41
C ASP A 715 -26.44 -6.34 -23.48
N VAL A 716 -25.49 -6.58 -22.58
CA VAL A 716 -24.10 -6.17 -22.76
C VAL A 716 -23.34 -7.38 -23.29
N SER A 717 -23.16 -7.43 -24.63
CA SER A 717 -22.25 -8.38 -25.24
C SER A 717 -20.81 -8.01 -24.89
N LEU A 718 -20.10 -8.95 -24.30
CA LEU A 718 -18.64 -8.96 -24.16
C LEU A 718 -17.93 -8.79 -25.51
#